data_f4240181777cf864cbbe7b83e3f9ee5f
#
_entry.id   f4240181777cf864cbbe7b83e3f9ee5f
#
_cell.length_a   1.000
_cell.length_b   1.000
_cell.length_c   1.000
_cell.angle_alpha   90.00
_cell.angle_beta   90.00
_cell.angle_gamma   90.00
#
_symmetry.space_group_name_H-M   'P 1'
#
loop_
_entity.id
_entity.type
_entity.pdbx_description
1 polymer ?
#
loop_
_entity_poly.entity_id
_entity_poly.type
_entity_poly.pdbx_seq_one_letter_code
_entity_poly.pdbx_strand_id
1 'polypeptide(L)'
;LQDVPISVIALSGQQLKDSGVTDIKSMTILTPGLTVTSTTSEGSTTARIRGIGTVGDNPGLESSVGIVIDGVYRPRNGVGFGNLGEIDQIEVLEGPQGELFGQNNDAGIINITTKRPSMTFGATAEATYGNFNDREFNASVTGPLSAISAGRLYVGYQKMDGWLNVDDGAGPNTNDRSNDRNAFTLRGQYLITPNDDIDILIIGDYSKRNEVCCDAVATVLGPFAGITNALAGTPALGGRAGAVGIASGTGYNAFSNYPWGQQVRDTGISAQFDWNFGPAKLTSITAWRDWTLINGNDTDYTAVDILFEPATNGNLTDFKQASEELRLAGKAGPLDWLVGGFFADEILTSNQTLWAGNDMDLYLSGLASASVGTPNFLLIPGFTGKPPGETFIPGVSGYSDVFHQTAKSSALFSDETFAITEALSVTGGFRFTHEQKSMDSTYDDTDGGSACGSLLHSPAALLNPASPEYQFLFGYGCSVVFNPFFNKLADSQSFSENNVSGTIKLAYRFNEEVMTYLSFADGYKASGFNLGRVTNPAAANPLAPVLDTSFPAETVDSYELGIKSTLLDRTLRLDAAVFDQRYKDFQLNTYTGILFVVSTVPRVESKGVQFDTAWATPLQGLSLSGGMTYAFTNITEFGNSLSLFAPNTADPYLPRLNNRLSFAPLWSGAVSATYQVPLTGSLSLRATLSEKYNSSYNTGSDLDPRKIQGAYGLLNGRIGLGAPDDKWAVEIWGANLADKYYYQVAFDAPFQYNQIDAFLGTPRTFGLTGRVKF
;
A
#
# COMPACT_ATOMS: atom_id res chain seq x y z
N LEU A 1 -19.88 14.51 -12.55
CA LEU A 1 -18.69 14.89 -11.74
C LEU A 1 -18.43 16.40 -11.73
N GLN A 2 -18.75 17.14 -12.78
CA GLN A 2 -18.60 18.61 -12.82
C GLN A 2 -19.56 19.32 -11.86
N ASP A 3 -20.62 18.67 -11.43
CA ASP A 3 -21.59 19.23 -10.48
C ASP A 3 -21.25 18.93 -9.00
N VAL A 4 -20.22 18.11 -8.74
CA VAL A 4 -19.83 17.72 -7.38
C VAL A 4 -18.77 18.69 -6.85
N PRO A 5 -19.00 19.38 -5.73
CA PRO A 5 -18.11 20.42 -5.20
C PRO A 5 -16.93 19.83 -4.37
N ILE A 6 -16.16 18.96 -4.98
CA ILE A 6 -14.90 18.38 -4.45
C ILE A 6 -13.94 18.08 -5.59
N SER A 7 -12.64 17.92 -5.28
CA SER A 7 -11.64 17.45 -6.25
C SER A 7 -11.82 15.96 -6.53
N VAL A 8 -12.08 15.60 -7.80
CA VAL A 8 -12.28 14.21 -8.24
C VAL A 8 -11.60 13.97 -9.57
N ILE A 9 -10.75 12.95 -9.63
CA ILE A 9 -10.20 12.42 -10.88
C ILE A 9 -11.00 11.19 -11.26
N ALA A 10 -11.67 11.23 -12.42
CA ALA A 10 -12.43 10.10 -12.93
C ALA A 10 -11.77 9.52 -14.18
N LEU A 11 -11.53 8.24 -14.14
CA LEU A 11 -10.91 7.44 -15.20
C LEU A 11 -11.92 6.42 -15.73
N SER A 12 -12.28 6.52 -16.99
CA SER A 12 -13.16 5.53 -17.62
C SER A 12 -12.41 4.22 -17.89
N GLY A 13 -13.13 3.09 -17.92
CA GLY A 13 -12.54 1.79 -18.26
C GLY A 13 -11.81 1.80 -19.61
N GLN A 14 -12.22 2.66 -20.57
CA GLN A 14 -11.52 2.81 -21.84
C GLN A 14 -10.16 3.52 -21.68
N GLN A 15 -10.08 4.61 -20.90
CA GLN A 15 -8.81 5.29 -20.60
C GLN A 15 -7.82 4.36 -19.88
N LEU A 16 -8.30 3.59 -18.90
CA LEU A 16 -7.49 2.59 -18.20
C LEU A 16 -6.91 1.56 -19.17
N LYS A 17 -7.76 1.03 -20.03
CA LYS A 17 -7.37 0.05 -21.06
C LYS A 17 -6.36 0.62 -22.07
N ASP A 18 -6.58 1.85 -22.56
CA ASP A 18 -5.71 2.52 -23.54
C ASP A 18 -4.33 2.82 -22.94
N SER A 19 -4.25 3.02 -21.62
CA SER A 19 -3.01 3.29 -20.89
C SER A 19 -2.37 2.02 -20.29
N GLY A 20 -2.98 0.84 -20.46
CA GLY A 20 -2.46 -0.43 -19.95
C GLY A 20 -2.55 -0.56 -18.42
N VAL A 21 -3.54 0.08 -17.81
CA VAL A 21 -3.79 -0.01 -16.37
C VAL A 21 -4.58 -1.26 -16.04
N THR A 22 -4.03 -2.14 -15.20
CA THR A 22 -4.65 -3.41 -14.80
C THR A 22 -4.88 -3.51 -13.28
N ASP A 23 -4.18 -2.68 -12.49
CA ASP A 23 -4.27 -2.62 -11.04
C ASP A 23 -4.17 -1.18 -10.53
N ILE A 24 -4.36 -0.98 -9.23
CA ILE A 24 -4.27 0.36 -8.60
C ILE A 24 -2.84 0.92 -8.67
N LYS A 25 -1.81 0.07 -8.62
CA LYS A 25 -0.41 0.50 -8.70
C LYS A 25 -0.10 1.12 -10.07
N SER A 26 -0.52 0.46 -11.15
CA SER A 26 -0.36 0.95 -12.52
C SER A 26 -1.22 2.18 -12.83
N MET A 27 -2.34 2.39 -12.11
CA MET A 27 -3.20 3.56 -12.26
C MET A 27 -2.48 4.89 -11.94
N THR A 28 -1.43 4.85 -11.16
CA THR A 28 -0.63 6.04 -10.82
C THR A 28 -0.10 6.79 -12.04
N ILE A 29 0.05 6.12 -13.21
CA ILE A 29 0.47 6.74 -14.48
C ILE A 29 -0.51 7.80 -15.00
N LEU A 30 -1.80 7.72 -14.60
CA LEU A 30 -2.87 8.63 -15.02
C LEU A 30 -3.30 9.60 -13.93
N THR A 31 -2.87 9.38 -12.66
CA THR A 31 -3.37 10.11 -11.50
C THR A 31 -2.25 10.93 -10.88
N PRO A 32 -2.22 12.28 -11.07
CA PRO A 32 -1.32 13.16 -10.32
C PRO A 32 -1.63 13.03 -8.82
N GLY A 33 -0.67 13.33 -7.96
CA GLY A 33 -0.88 13.30 -6.51
C GLY A 33 -1.03 11.92 -5.87
N LEU A 34 -1.35 10.87 -6.65
CA LEU A 34 -1.42 9.49 -6.16
C LEU A 34 -0.06 8.81 -6.28
N THR A 35 0.40 8.20 -5.18
CA THR A 35 1.53 7.27 -5.15
C THR A 35 1.10 5.95 -4.51
N VAL A 36 1.58 4.84 -5.05
CA VAL A 36 1.32 3.49 -4.52
C VAL A 36 2.64 2.74 -4.46
N THR A 37 2.96 2.19 -3.30
CA THR A 37 4.20 1.45 -3.07
C THR A 37 3.94 0.14 -2.35
N SER A 38 4.79 -0.85 -2.59
CA SER A 38 4.83 -2.11 -1.85
C SER A 38 6.19 -2.25 -1.17
N THR A 39 6.23 -3.01 -0.09
CA THR A 39 7.43 -3.33 0.69
C THR A 39 7.76 -4.81 0.62
N THR A 40 7.89 -5.49 1.73
CA THR A 40 8.26 -6.91 1.85
C THR A 40 7.30 -7.87 1.14
N SER A 41 6.07 -7.44 0.90
CA SER A 41 5.08 -8.21 0.15
C SER A 41 4.15 -7.28 -0.63
N GLU A 42 3.51 -7.80 -1.66
CA GLU A 42 2.42 -7.08 -2.32
C GLU A 42 1.17 -6.94 -1.42
N GLY A 43 1.07 -7.73 -0.36
CA GLY A 43 0.07 -7.56 0.70
C GLY A 43 0.29 -6.33 1.57
N SER A 44 1.52 -5.79 1.63
CA SER A 44 1.86 -4.54 2.31
C SER A 44 1.76 -3.31 1.40
N THR A 45 0.96 -3.40 0.33
CA THR A 45 0.75 -2.28 -0.61
C THR A 45 -0.07 -1.16 0.02
N THR A 46 0.38 0.07 -0.14
CA THR A 46 -0.30 1.28 0.36
C THR A 46 -0.42 2.35 -0.70
N ALA A 47 -1.52 3.11 -0.64
CA ALA A 47 -1.75 4.30 -1.42
C ALA A 47 -1.55 5.57 -0.59
N ARG A 48 -1.14 6.64 -1.24
CA ARG A 48 -1.01 7.99 -0.65
C ARG A 48 -1.56 9.02 -1.62
N ILE A 49 -2.31 9.98 -1.09
CA ILE A 49 -2.85 11.09 -1.87
C ILE A 49 -2.30 12.40 -1.30
N ARG A 50 -1.80 13.31 -2.16
CA ARG A 50 -1.21 14.59 -1.77
C ARG A 50 -0.06 14.43 -0.76
N GLY A 51 0.65 13.28 -0.79
CA GLY A 51 1.73 12.94 0.14
C GLY A 51 1.27 12.45 1.52
N ILE A 52 -0.02 12.24 1.75
CA ILE A 52 -0.58 11.72 3.00
C ILE A 52 -0.75 10.21 2.92
N GLY A 53 -0.27 9.50 3.92
CA GLY A 53 -0.24 8.05 4.09
C GLY A 53 1.12 7.57 4.59
N THR A 54 1.22 6.31 4.96
CA THR A 54 2.40 5.68 5.53
C THR A 54 2.70 4.33 4.89
N VAL A 55 3.69 3.58 5.36
CA VAL A 55 3.95 2.21 4.92
C VAL A 55 3.03 1.21 5.63
N GLY A 56 2.66 0.13 4.95
CA GLY A 56 1.60 -0.79 5.37
C GLY A 56 2.03 -2.04 6.11
N ASP A 57 3.26 -2.07 6.64
CA ASP A 57 3.87 -3.28 7.19
C ASP A 57 3.42 -3.64 8.62
N ASN A 58 2.65 -2.79 9.29
CA ASN A 58 2.00 -3.14 10.56
C ASN A 58 0.53 -3.52 10.29
N PRO A 59 0.11 -4.78 10.49
CA PRO A 59 -1.26 -5.21 10.20
C PRO A 59 -2.33 -4.52 11.06
N GLY A 60 -1.96 -3.97 12.23
CA GLY A 60 -2.85 -3.21 13.10
C GLY A 60 -3.19 -1.80 12.59
N LEU A 61 -2.37 -1.29 11.65
CA LEU A 61 -2.56 0.04 11.06
C LEU A 61 -3.52 -0.03 9.85
N GLU A 62 -4.52 0.81 9.86
CA GLU A 62 -5.47 0.96 8.75
C GLU A 62 -4.93 1.95 7.69
N SER A 63 -5.55 1.97 6.52
CA SER A 63 -5.13 2.86 5.42
C SER A 63 -5.60 4.30 5.65
N SER A 64 -4.85 5.31 5.20
CA SER A 64 -5.34 6.70 5.11
C SER A 64 -6.10 6.97 3.81
N VAL A 65 -5.96 6.10 2.82
CA VAL A 65 -6.70 6.13 1.54
C VAL A 65 -7.63 4.93 1.50
N GLY A 66 -8.93 5.19 1.55
CA GLY A 66 -9.95 4.16 1.46
C GLY A 66 -10.04 3.57 0.06
N ILE A 67 -10.30 2.26 -0.02
CA ILE A 67 -10.60 1.59 -1.27
C ILE A 67 -12.02 1.05 -1.19
N VAL A 68 -12.84 1.40 -2.18
CA VAL A 68 -14.22 0.91 -2.31
C VAL A 68 -14.35 0.21 -3.66
N ILE A 69 -14.83 -1.03 -3.68
CA ILE A 69 -15.04 -1.79 -4.91
C ILE A 69 -16.50 -2.24 -4.94
N ASP A 70 -17.24 -1.76 -5.95
CA ASP A 70 -18.69 -2.02 -6.11
C ASP A 70 -19.48 -1.72 -4.81
N GLY A 71 -19.17 -0.59 -4.16
CA GLY A 71 -19.80 -0.16 -2.91
C GLY A 71 -19.30 -0.86 -1.64
N VAL A 72 -18.40 -1.84 -1.74
CA VAL A 72 -17.87 -2.56 -0.57
C VAL A 72 -16.52 -1.96 -0.15
N TYR A 73 -16.46 -1.46 1.07
CA TYR A 73 -15.27 -0.83 1.66
C TYR A 73 -14.18 -1.87 2.03
N ARG A 74 -12.91 -1.52 1.77
CA ARG A 74 -11.70 -2.32 2.03
C ARG A 74 -10.80 -1.55 3.01
N PRO A 75 -10.87 -1.79 4.32
CA PRO A 75 -10.25 -0.93 5.33
C PRO A 75 -8.74 -1.10 5.47
N ARG A 76 -8.18 -2.23 5.06
CA ARG A 76 -6.78 -2.59 5.36
C ARG A 76 -5.84 -2.36 4.18
N ASN A 77 -4.59 -2.03 4.49
CA ASN A 77 -3.51 -2.04 3.51
C ASN A 77 -3.40 -3.43 2.84
N GLY A 78 -3.07 -3.46 1.56
CA GLY A 78 -2.99 -4.69 0.77
C GLY A 78 -4.35 -5.26 0.33
N VAL A 79 -5.43 -5.02 1.07
CA VAL A 79 -6.77 -5.50 0.70
C VAL A 79 -7.36 -4.60 -0.39
N GLY A 80 -7.68 -5.15 -1.55
CA GLY A 80 -8.20 -4.41 -2.70
C GLY A 80 -7.17 -4.01 -3.75
N PHE A 81 -5.87 -4.25 -3.52
CA PHE A 81 -4.80 -3.94 -4.50
C PHE A 81 -4.53 -5.06 -5.53
N GLY A 82 -5.39 -6.05 -5.62
CA GLY A 82 -5.29 -7.12 -6.61
C GLY A 82 -5.63 -6.68 -8.03
N ASN A 83 -5.68 -7.65 -8.95
CA ASN A 83 -6.16 -7.43 -10.32
C ASN A 83 -7.64 -7.04 -10.29
N LEU A 84 -7.97 -5.91 -10.88
CA LEU A 84 -9.31 -5.31 -10.83
C LEU A 84 -10.31 -5.96 -11.79
N GLY A 85 -9.82 -6.68 -12.81
CA GLY A 85 -10.66 -7.24 -13.85
C GLY A 85 -11.24 -6.19 -14.80
N GLU A 86 -12.47 -6.40 -15.27
CA GLU A 86 -13.15 -5.44 -16.14
C GLU A 86 -13.72 -4.27 -15.35
N ILE A 87 -13.09 -3.12 -15.49
CA ILE A 87 -13.49 -1.87 -14.86
C ILE A 87 -14.44 -1.08 -15.78
N ASP A 88 -15.47 -0.50 -15.20
CA ASP A 88 -16.29 0.53 -15.83
C ASP A 88 -15.70 1.91 -15.59
N GLN A 89 -15.40 2.22 -14.32
CA GLN A 89 -14.91 3.52 -13.89
C GLN A 89 -14.08 3.40 -12.61
N ILE A 90 -13.05 4.25 -12.47
CA ILE A 90 -12.36 4.53 -11.21
C ILE A 90 -12.49 6.02 -10.92
N GLU A 91 -12.84 6.34 -9.69
CA GLU A 91 -12.87 7.71 -9.18
C GLU A 91 -11.87 7.83 -8.03
N VAL A 92 -10.99 8.82 -8.11
CA VAL A 92 -10.11 9.18 -7.00
C VAL A 92 -10.64 10.48 -6.40
N LEU A 93 -11.21 10.39 -5.22
CA LEU A 93 -11.70 11.51 -4.45
C LEU A 93 -10.58 11.95 -3.51
N GLU A 94 -10.18 13.19 -3.57
CA GLU A 94 -9.05 13.70 -2.82
C GLU A 94 -9.47 14.55 -1.64
N GLY A 95 -8.79 14.38 -0.52
CA GLY A 95 -9.16 14.96 0.77
C GLY A 95 -10.20 14.12 1.53
N PRO A 96 -10.52 14.50 2.79
CA PRO A 96 -11.38 13.73 3.66
C PRO A 96 -12.78 13.50 3.08
N GLN A 97 -13.25 12.26 3.18
CA GLN A 97 -14.58 11.82 2.75
C GLN A 97 -15.29 11.08 3.89
N GLY A 98 -15.05 11.51 5.14
CA GLY A 98 -15.51 10.81 6.33
C GLY A 98 -17.03 10.76 6.48
N GLU A 99 -17.77 11.75 5.98
CA GLU A 99 -19.22 11.85 6.11
C GLU A 99 -19.96 10.74 5.33
N LEU A 100 -19.51 10.41 4.13
CA LEU A 100 -20.17 9.38 3.31
C LEU A 100 -19.52 8.01 3.43
N PHE A 101 -18.18 7.96 3.43
CA PHE A 101 -17.43 6.70 3.37
C PHE A 101 -16.90 6.23 4.73
N GLY A 102 -16.96 7.09 5.75
CA GLY A 102 -16.62 6.73 7.13
C GLY A 102 -15.16 6.90 7.47
N GLN A 103 -14.66 6.02 8.34
CA GLN A 103 -13.29 6.05 8.85
C GLN A 103 -12.24 5.73 7.80
N ASN A 104 -10.98 6.13 8.08
CA ASN A 104 -9.80 5.75 7.27
C ASN A 104 -9.83 6.27 5.83
N ASN A 105 -10.46 7.43 5.63
CA ASN A 105 -10.60 8.15 4.37
C ASN A 105 -10.14 9.60 4.52
N ASP A 106 -9.23 9.83 5.45
CA ASP A 106 -8.70 11.13 5.82
C ASP A 106 -7.80 11.75 4.75
N ALA A 107 -7.15 10.94 3.90
CA ALA A 107 -6.41 11.39 2.72
C ALA A 107 -7.26 11.37 1.43
N GLY A 108 -8.27 10.51 1.36
CA GLY A 108 -9.14 10.35 0.19
C GLY A 108 -9.60 8.92 -0.06
N ILE A 109 -10.22 8.71 -1.22
CA ILE A 109 -10.82 7.42 -1.61
C ILE A 109 -10.48 7.08 -3.05
N ILE A 110 -10.26 5.79 -3.29
CA ILE A 110 -10.26 5.17 -4.61
C ILE A 110 -11.54 4.34 -4.73
N ASN A 111 -12.52 4.84 -5.47
CA ASN A 111 -13.80 4.20 -5.70
C ASN A 111 -13.80 3.51 -7.08
N ILE A 112 -13.98 2.20 -7.09
CA ILE A 112 -13.89 1.35 -8.27
C ILE A 112 -15.24 0.73 -8.55
N THR A 113 -15.74 0.93 -9.77
CA THR A 113 -16.95 0.30 -10.25
C THR A 113 -16.59 -0.68 -11.35
N THR A 114 -16.98 -1.94 -11.20
CA THR A 114 -16.77 -2.96 -12.22
C THR A 114 -17.92 -2.98 -13.23
N LYS A 115 -17.68 -3.54 -14.41
CA LYS A 115 -18.74 -3.64 -15.43
C LYS A 115 -19.85 -4.56 -14.98
N ARG A 116 -21.09 -4.04 -14.97
CA ARG A 116 -22.30 -4.79 -14.59
C ARG A 116 -22.71 -5.79 -15.68
N PRO A 117 -23.50 -6.84 -15.34
CA PRO A 117 -24.15 -7.71 -16.30
C PRO A 117 -25.04 -6.92 -17.28
N SER A 118 -25.15 -7.42 -18.52
CA SER A 118 -25.92 -6.80 -19.59
C SER A 118 -27.01 -7.75 -20.09
N MET A 119 -28.20 -7.22 -20.36
CA MET A 119 -29.29 -7.96 -21.06
C MET A 119 -28.98 -8.20 -22.55
N THR A 120 -27.92 -7.61 -23.08
CA THR A 120 -27.41 -7.89 -24.43
C THR A 120 -26.20 -8.81 -24.32
N PHE A 121 -26.16 -9.87 -25.12
CA PHE A 121 -25.01 -10.76 -25.19
C PHE A 121 -23.75 -9.99 -25.60
N GLY A 122 -22.64 -10.27 -24.92
CA GLY A 122 -21.32 -9.75 -25.25
C GLY A 122 -20.25 -10.65 -24.67
N ALA A 123 -19.12 -10.74 -25.35
CA ALA A 123 -17.95 -11.46 -24.89
C ALA A 123 -16.66 -10.69 -25.25
N THR A 124 -15.67 -10.75 -24.39
CA THR A 124 -14.34 -10.19 -24.66
C THR A 124 -13.27 -11.21 -24.33
N ALA A 125 -12.19 -11.21 -25.09
CA ALA A 125 -10.98 -11.95 -24.76
C ALA A 125 -9.76 -11.12 -25.13
N GLU A 126 -8.75 -11.19 -24.26
CA GLU A 126 -7.48 -10.50 -24.43
C GLU A 126 -6.34 -11.46 -24.06
N ALA A 127 -5.28 -11.48 -24.86
CA ALA A 127 -4.08 -12.23 -24.61
C ALA A 127 -2.85 -11.34 -24.81
N THR A 128 -1.94 -11.35 -23.84
CA THR A 128 -0.70 -10.58 -23.84
C THR A 128 0.49 -11.49 -23.72
N TYR A 129 1.55 -11.16 -24.46
CA TYR A 129 2.87 -11.75 -24.31
C TYR A 129 3.96 -10.66 -24.26
N GLY A 130 4.82 -10.68 -23.25
CA GLY A 130 5.83 -9.66 -23.03
C GLY A 130 7.21 -10.21 -22.64
N ASN A 131 8.15 -9.28 -22.44
CA ASN A 131 9.47 -9.64 -21.86
C ASN A 131 9.28 -10.20 -20.44
N PHE A 132 10.33 -10.80 -19.87
CA PHE A 132 10.24 -11.62 -18.64
C PHE A 132 9.22 -12.76 -18.77
N ASN A 133 8.97 -13.26 -20.01
CA ASN A 133 8.03 -14.34 -20.28
C ASN A 133 6.62 -14.03 -19.75
N ASP A 134 6.24 -12.75 -19.76
CA ASP A 134 4.93 -12.30 -19.29
C ASP A 134 3.83 -12.85 -20.19
N ARG A 135 2.89 -13.54 -19.60
CA ARG A 135 1.74 -14.17 -20.24
C ARG A 135 0.49 -13.79 -19.49
N GLU A 136 -0.37 -13.03 -20.12
CA GLU A 136 -1.64 -12.62 -19.54
C GLU A 136 -2.78 -13.05 -20.43
N PHE A 137 -3.84 -13.50 -19.79
CA PHE A 137 -5.10 -13.87 -20.45
C PHE A 137 -6.28 -13.34 -19.63
N ASN A 138 -7.14 -12.56 -20.26
CA ASN A 138 -8.37 -12.01 -19.69
C ASN A 138 -9.54 -12.36 -20.60
N ALA A 139 -10.63 -12.83 -20.02
CA ALA A 139 -11.85 -13.08 -20.78
C ALA A 139 -13.10 -12.77 -19.97
N SER A 140 -14.14 -12.31 -20.64
CA SER A 140 -15.45 -12.15 -20.03
C SER A 140 -16.58 -12.50 -20.97
N VAL A 141 -17.71 -12.90 -20.40
CA VAL A 141 -18.96 -13.11 -21.09
C VAL A 141 -20.10 -12.53 -20.27
N THR A 142 -21.03 -11.86 -20.94
CA THR A 142 -22.26 -11.36 -20.34
C THR A 142 -23.45 -11.63 -21.25
N GLY A 143 -24.63 -11.76 -20.67
CA GLY A 143 -25.86 -11.91 -21.43
C GLY A 143 -27.10 -12.19 -20.59
N PRO A 144 -28.29 -12.21 -21.20
CA PRO A 144 -29.53 -12.50 -20.50
C PRO A 144 -29.55 -13.97 -20.08
N LEU A 145 -29.95 -14.23 -18.84
CA LEU A 145 -30.25 -15.55 -18.29
C LEU A 145 -31.75 -15.81 -18.23
N SER A 146 -32.56 -14.74 -18.16
CA SER A 146 -34.03 -14.76 -18.31
C SER A 146 -34.50 -13.40 -18.81
N ALA A 147 -35.82 -13.20 -18.91
CA ALA A 147 -36.41 -11.92 -19.31
C ALA A 147 -36.12 -10.78 -18.31
N ILE A 148 -35.81 -11.13 -17.04
CA ILE A 148 -35.59 -10.19 -15.94
C ILE A 148 -34.19 -10.34 -15.31
N SER A 149 -33.28 -11.09 -15.90
CA SER A 149 -31.98 -11.30 -15.31
C SER A 149 -30.86 -11.49 -16.30
N ALA A 150 -29.68 -11.01 -15.96
CA ALA A 150 -28.45 -11.13 -16.73
C ALA A 150 -27.30 -11.63 -15.85
N GLY A 151 -26.35 -12.31 -16.49
CA GLY A 151 -25.11 -12.74 -15.84
C GLY A 151 -23.89 -12.13 -16.50
N ARG A 152 -22.81 -12.02 -15.72
CA ARG A 152 -21.45 -11.74 -16.20
C ARG A 152 -20.46 -12.67 -15.51
N LEU A 153 -19.54 -13.23 -16.29
CA LEU A 153 -18.43 -14.00 -15.77
C LEU A 153 -17.14 -13.41 -16.34
N TYR A 154 -16.17 -13.14 -15.48
CA TYR A 154 -14.81 -12.70 -15.84
C TYR A 154 -13.79 -13.69 -15.28
N VAL A 155 -12.76 -13.99 -16.07
CA VAL A 155 -11.57 -14.72 -15.68
C VAL A 155 -10.32 -13.99 -16.14
N GLY A 156 -9.35 -13.85 -15.25
CA GLY A 156 -8.03 -13.29 -15.51
C GLY A 156 -6.91 -14.20 -15.01
N TYR A 157 -5.85 -14.30 -15.77
CA TYR A 157 -4.63 -15.02 -15.40
C TYR A 157 -3.42 -14.27 -15.90
N GLN A 158 -2.42 -14.10 -15.03
CA GLN A 158 -1.11 -13.53 -15.39
C GLN A 158 0.01 -14.38 -14.79
N LYS A 159 1.05 -14.62 -15.59
CA LYS A 159 2.32 -15.19 -15.13
C LYS A 159 3.46 -14.48 -15.84
N MET A 160 4.40 -13.93 -15.03
CA MET A 160 5.62 -13.27 -15.50
C MET A 160 6.80 -13.79 -14.65
N ASP A 161 7.93 -14.06 -15.28
CA ASP A 161 9.15 -14.44 -14.56
C ASP A 161 9.72 -13.24 -13.80
N GLY A 162 10.42 -13.49 -12.70
CA GLY A 162 11.07 -12.46 -11.90
C GLY A 162 12.07 -11.62 -12.71
N TRP A 163 12.11 -10.34 -12.44
CA TRP A 163 12.99 -9.40 -13.13
C TRP A 163 14.22 -8.98 -12.29
N LEU A 164 14.21 -9.27 -10.99
CA LEU A 164 15.33 -9.02 -10.08
C LEU A 164 16.17 -10.29 -9.99
N ASN A 165 17.47 -10.21 -10.29
CA ASN A 165 18.37 -11.34 -10.11
C ASN A 165 18.71 -11.51 -8.63
N VAL A 166 18.87 -12.75 -8.17
CA VAL A 166 19.18 -13.09 -6.77
C VAL A 166 20.46 -13.91 -6.74
N ASP A 167 21.44 -13.49 -5.91
CA ASP A 167 22.61 -14.28 -5.55
C ASP A 167 22.38 -14.93 -4.17
N ASP A 168 22.38 -16.25 -4.14
CA ASP A 168 22.02 -17.08 -2.98
C ASP A 168 23.21 -17.40 -2.05
N GLY A 169 24.42 -17.03 -2.41
CA GLY A 169 25.62 -17.37 -1.66
C GLY A 169 25.81 -18.88 -1.55
N ALA A 170 25.68 -19.42 -0.34
CA ALA A 170 25.71 -20.86 -0.04
C ALA A 170 24.38 -21.35 0.57
N GLY A 171 23.36 -20.54 0.53
CA GLY A 171 22.08 -20.80 1.20
C GLY A 171 21.18 -21.82 0.50
N PRO A 172 20.04 -22.15 1.12
CA PRO A 172 19.05 -23.08 0.58
C PRO A 172 18.15 -22.46 -0.50
N ASN A 173 18.34 -21.18 -0.84
CA ASN A 173 17.54 -20.53 -1.87
C ASN A 173 17.82 -21.15 -3.24
N THR A 174 16.78 -21.55 -3.95
CA THR A 174 16.85 -22.09 -5.31
C THR A 174 16.26 -21.14 -6.35
N ASN A 175 15.80 -19.97 -5.93
CA ASN A 175 15.26 -18.96 -6.81
C ASN A 175 16.40 -18.03 -7.26
N ASP A 176 16.76 -18.06 -8.52
CA ASP A 176 17.74 -17.15 -9.15
C ASP A 176 17.12 -15.81 -9.53
N ARG A 177 15.80 -15.64 -9.31
CA ARG A 177 15.05 -14.43 -9.61
C ARG A 177 13.91 -14.19 -8.62
N SER A 178 13.64 -12.91 -8.35
CA SER A 178 12.56 -12.44 -7.52
C SER A 178 11.71 -11.40 -8.26
N ASN A 179 10.59 -11.01 -7.65
CA ASN A 179 9.60 -10.07 -8.19
C ASN A 179 8.91 -10.60 -9.45
N ASP A 180 8.49 -11.86 -9.40
CA ASP A 180 7.64 -12.49 -10.42
C ASP A 180 6.17 -12.08 -10.26
N ARG A 181 5.33 -12.52 -11.18
CA ARG A 181 3.87 -12.44 -11.11
C ARG A 181 3.28 -13.82 -11.37
N ASN A 182 2.32 -14.21 -10.54
CA ASN A 182 1.53 -15.41 -10.75
C ASN A 182 0.17 -15.22 -10.07
N ALA A 183 -0.78 -14.67 -10.83
CA ALA A 183 -2.07 -14.22 -10.35
C ALA A 183 -3.22 -14.86 -11.13
N PHE A 184 -4.27 -15.22 -10.42
CA PHE A 184 -5.54 -15.70 -10.97
C PHE A 184 -6.69 -14.90 -10.35
N THR A 185 -7.67 -14.50 -11.19
CA THR A 185 -8.86 -13.76 -10.75
C THR A 185 -10.10 -14.34 -11.43
N LEU A 186 -11.15 -14.53 -10.64
CA LEU A 186 -12.47 -14.96 -11.10
C LEU A 186 -13.54 -14.05 -10.49
N ARG A 187 -14.46 -13.54 -11.29
CA ARG A 187 -15.63 -12.77 -10.82
C ARG A 187 -16.90 -13.21 -11.53
N GLY A 188 -17.89 -13.60 -10.75
CA GLY A 188 -19.25 -13.88 -11.23
C GLY A 188 -20.20 -12.79 -10.74
N GLN A 189 -21.08 -12.31 -11.62
CA GLN A 189 -22.09 -11.33 -11.27
C GLN A 189 -23.46 -11.79 -11.80
N TYR A 190 -24.50 -11.56 -11.00
CA TYR A 190 -25.87 -11.86 -11.35
C TYR A 190 -26.75 -10.66 -11.04
N LEU A 191 -27.35 -10.10 -12.09
CA LEU A 191 -28.28 -8.96 -12.02
C LEU A 191 -29.70 -9.46 -12.20
N ILE A 192 -30.61 -9.04 -11.34
CA ILE A 192 -32.04 -9.31 -11.41
C ILE A 192 -32.78 -7.97 -11.42
N THR A 193 -33.60 -7.74 -12.42
CA THR A 193 -34.43 -6.54 -12.61
C THR A 193 -35.89 -6.97 -12.79
N PRO A 194 -36.62 -7.28 -11.68
CA PRO A 194 -37.99 -7.80 -11.77
C PRO A 194 -38.96 -6.81 -12.41
N ASN A 195 -38.68 -5.52 -12.24
CA ASN A 195 -39.38 -4.38 -12.84
C ASN A 195 -38.42 -3.19 -12.92
N ASP A 196 -38.90 -2.04 -13.41
CA ASP A 196 -38.10 -0.82 -13.59
C ASP A 196 -37.67 -0.15 -12.25
N ASP A 197 -38.29 -0.54 -11.14
CA ASP A 197 -38.05 0.06 -9.83
C ASP A 197 -37.05 -0.73 -8.96
N ILE A 198 -36.78 -1.99 -9.29
CA ILE A 198 -35.97 -2.89 -8.45
C ILE A 198 -34.79 -3.46 -9.23
N ASP A 199 -33.58 -3.22 -8.70
CA ASP A 199 -32.33 -3.82 -9.12
C ASP A 199 -31.74 -4.64 -7.99
N ILE A 200 -31.33 -5.89 -8.25
CA ILE A 200 -30.58 -6.74 -7.32
C ILE A 200 -29.32 -7.20 -8.02
N LEU A 201 -28.15 -6.82 -7.51
CA LEU A 201 -26.87 -7.22 -8.05
C LEU A 201 -26.13 -8.07 -7.02
N ILE A 202 -25.82 -9.31 -7.38
CA ILE A 202 -25.03 -10.24 -6.56
C ILE A 202 -23.66 -10.40 -7.23
N ILE A 203 -22.59 -10.23 -6.48
CA ILE A 203 -21.20 -10.37 -6.95
C ILE A 203 -20.49 -11.38 -6.08
N GLY A 204 -19.87 -12.39 -6.70
CA GLY A 204 -18.91 -13.28 -6.06
C GLY A 204 -17.56 -13.14 -6.75
N ASP A 205 -16.50 -12.99 -5.97
CA ASP A 205 -15.14 -12.84 -6.51
C ASP A 205 -14.13 -13.71 -5.73
N TYR A 206 -13.12 -14.15 -6.47
CA TYR A 206 -11.98 -14.90 -5.95
C TYR A 206 -10.72 -14.44 -6.66
N SER A 207 -9.67 -14.13 -5.90
CA SER A 207 -8.34 -13.93 -6.46
C SER A 207 -7.29 -14.69 -5.65
N LYS A 208 -6.25 -15.14 -6.34
CA LYS A 208 -5.10 -15.80 -5.75
C LYS A 208 -3.83 -15.32 -6.42
N ARG A 209 -2.83 -14.99 -5.62
CA ARG A 209 -1.45 -14.72 -6.04
C ARG A 209 -0.53 -15.69 -5.32
N ASN A 210 0.47 -16.21 -6.03
CA ASN A 210 1.49 -17.12 -5.48
C ASN A 210 2.81 -16.77 -6.15
N GLU A 211 3.58 -15.92 -5.52
CA GLU A 211 4.68 -15.17 -6.12
C GLU A 211 5.95 -15.29 -5.28
N VAL A 212 7.11 -15.21 -5.95
CA VAL A 212 8.42 -15.01 -5.33
C VAL A 212 8.65 -13.49 -5.30
N CYS A 213 8.30 -12.87 -4.20
CA CYS A 213 8.31 -11.42 -4.03
C CYS A 213 8.34 -11.04 -2.53
N CYS A 214 8.86 -9.94 -2.11
CA CYS A 214 9.49 -8.87 -2.86
C CYS A 214 10.87 -8.62 -2.25
N ASP A 215 11.91 -8.74 -3.06
CA ASP A 215 13.27 -8.60 -2.61
C ASP A 215 13.78 -7.16 -2.75
N ALA A 216 14.79 -6.79 -1.97
CA ALA A 216 15.39 -5.46 -1.98
C ALA A 216 16.85 -5.53 -2.44
N VAL A 217 17.41 -4.37 -2.81
CA VAL A 217 18.80 -4.23 -3.20
C VAL A 217 19.53 -3.27 -2.28
N ALA A 218 20.78 -3.56 -1.95
CA ALA A 218 21.62 -2.63 -1.20
C ALA A 218 21.97 -1.41 -2.07
N THR A 219 21.62 -0.23 -1.59
CA THR A 219 21.90 1.05 -2.26
C THR A 219 23.08 1.77 -1.63
N VAL A 220 23.26 1.61 -0.32
CA VAL A 220 24.41 2.12 0.45
C VAL A 220 24.93 0.98 1.33
N LEU A 221 26.18 0.59 1.15
CA LEU A 221 26.81 -0.41 1.99
C LEU A 221 27.19 0.19 3.36
N GLY A 222 26.91 -0.56 4.41
CA GLY A 222 27.41 -0.26 5.75
C GLY A 222 28.92 -0.50 5.90
N PRO A 223 29.55 0.03 6.95
CA PRO A 223 31.00 -0.10 7.18
C PRO A 223 31.42 -1.55 7.42
N PHE A 224 30.51 -2.45 7.77
CA PHE A 224 30.78 -3.85 8.08
C PHE A 224 30.38 -4.82 6.97
N ALA A 225 30.02 -4.35 5.78
CA ALA A 225 29.71 -5.21 4.62
C ALA A 225 30.85 -6.20 4.27
N GLY A 226 32.09 -5.86 4.64
CA GLY A 226 33.23 -6.76 4.52
C GLY A 226 33.12 -8.03 5.40
N ILE A 227 32.39 -8.00 6.52
CA ILE A 227 32.13 -9.18 7.37
C ILE A 227 31.17 -10.12 6.65
N THR A 228 30.08 -9.59 6.12
CA THR A 228 29.09 -10.35 5.32
C THR A 228 29.77 -11.01 4.12
N ASN A 229 30.62 -10.27 3.40
CA ASN A 229 31.38 -10.80 2.27
C ASN A 229 32.43 -11.86 2.69
N ALA A 230 33.06 -11.70 3.86
CA ALA A 230 34.00 -12.70 4.36
C ALA A 230 33.30 -14.00 4.75
N LEU A 231 32.13 -13.92 5.38
CA LEU A 231 31.29 -15.10 5.72
C LEU A 231 30.83 -15.81 4.44
N ALA A 232 30.24 -15.11 3.49
CA ALA A 232 29.76 -15.68 2.25
C ALA A 232 30.88 -16.33 1.42
N GLY A 233 32.08 -15.70 1.37
CA GLY A 233 33.19 -16.11 0.52
C GLY A 233 34.16 -17.13 1.12
N THR A 234 34.01 -17.51 2.41
CA THR A 234 34.99 -18.35 3.13
C THR A 234 34.40 -19.73 3.46
N PRO A 235 34.79 -20.82 2.75
CA PRO A 235 34.24 -22.17 3.00
C PRO A 235 34.47 -22.68 4.42
N ALA A 236 35.53 -22.28 5.10
CA ALA A 236 35.79 -22.65 6.48
C ALA A 236 34.78 -22.03 7.48
N LEU A 237 34.02 -21.02 7.06
CA LEU A 237 32.97 -20.37 7.84
C LEU A 237 31.56 -20.76 7.36
N GLY A 238 31.42 -21.75 6.47
CA GLY A 238 30.13 -22.15 5.92
C GLY A 238 29.84 -21.56 4.54
N GLY A 239 30.59 -20.58 4.09
CA GLY A 239 30.42 -19.91 2.81
C GLY A 239 30.88 -20.71 1.60
N ARG A 240 30.75 -20.13 0.40
CA ARG A 240 31.18 -20.68 -0.89
C ARG A 240 32.34 -19.86 -1.44
N ALA A 241 33.44 -20.52 -1.80
CA ALA A 241 34.63 -19.82 -2.33
C ALA A 241 34.28 -18.89 -3.51
N GLY A 242 34.61 -17.60 -3.38
CA GLY A 242 34.33 -16.59 -4.38
C GLY A 242 32.89 -16.04 -4.36
N ALA A 243 32.02 -16.46 -3.43
CA ALA A 243 30.73 -15.86 -3.23
C ALA A 243 30.85 -14.44 -2.63
N VAL A 244 29.90 -13.60 -2.98
CA VAL A 244 29.74 -12.23 -2.46
C VAL A 244 28.52 -12.25 -1.56
N GLY A 245 28.66 -11.79 -0.32
CA GLY A 245 27.55 -11.73 0.64
C GLY A 245 26.61 -10.59 0.38
N ILE A 246 27.18 -9.45 -0.04
CA ILE A 246 26.43 -8.25 -0.39
C ILE A 246 27.26 -7.32 -1.28
N ALA A 247 26.59 -6.66 -2.22
CA ALA A 247 27.17 -5.58 -3.03
C ALA A 247 26.11 -4.53 -3.32
N SER A 248 26.51 -3.27 -3.43
CA SER A 248 25.64 -2.18 -3.87
C SER A 248 25.90 -1.83 -5.33
N GLY A 249 24.85 -1.32 -6.00
CA GLY A 249 24.97 -0.88 -7.39
C GLY A 249 23.64 -0.40 -7.94
N THR A 250 23.66 0.04 -9.19
CA THR A 250 22.46 0.46 -9.94
C THR A 250 21.85 -0.69 -10.75
N GLY A 251 22.28 -1.92 -10.50
CA GLY A 251 21.75 -3.12 -11.17
C GLY A 251 20.53 -3.69 -10.44
N TYR A 252 19.80 -4.54 -11.13
CA TYR A 252 18.68 -5.30 -10.58
C TYR A 252 19.22 -6.63 -10.00
N ASN A 253 20.09 -6.52 -8.96
CA ASN A 253 20.70 -7.67 -8.30
C ASN A 253 20.49 -7.57 -6.78
N ALA A 254 19.83 -8.55 -6.22
CA ALA A 254 19.64 -8.74 -4.79
C ALA A 254 20.51 -9.88 -4.27
N PHE A 255 20.64 -9.96 -2.96
CA PHE A 255 21.33 -11.05 -2.27
C PHE A 255 20.35 -11.65 -1.26
N SER A 256 20.20 -12.97 -1.31
CA SER A 256 19.27 -13.66 -0.42
C SER A 256 19.60 -15.14 -0.34
N ASN A 257 19.92 -15.64 0.86
CA ASN A 257 20.20 -17.05 1.07
C ASN A 257 18.95 -17.88 1.38
N TYR A 258 17.82 -17.24 1.75
CA TYR A 258 16.54 -17.90 2.00
C TYR A 258 15.55 -17.68 0.86
N PRO A 259 14.65 -18.67 0.59
CA PRO A 259 13.63 -18.49 -0.43
C PRO A 259 12.57 -17.46 0.00
N TRP A 260 12.28 -16.53 -0.87
CA TRP A 260 11.16 -15.61 -0.77
C TRP A 260 9.87 -16.26 -1.24
N GLY A 261 8.77 -15.94 -0.61
CA GLY A 261 7.49 -16.41 -1.08
C GLY A 261 6.32 -15.65 -0.46
N GLN A 262 5.32 -15.38 -1.28
CA GLN A 262 4.05 -14.87 -0.81
C GLN A 262 2.88 -15.62 -1.44
N GLN A 263 1.84 -15.81 -0.67
CA GLN A 263 0.55 -16.25 -1.15
C GLN A 263 -0.52 -15.29 -0.65
N VAL A 264 -1.23 -14.63 -1.56
CA VAL A 264 -2.39 -13.80 -1.23
C VAL A 264 -3.63 -14.48 -1.78
N ARG A 265 -4.67 -14.60 -0.97
CA ARG A 265 -6.00 -15.07 -1.36
C ARG A 265 -7.03 -14.04 -0.91
N ASP A 266 -7.91 -13.65 -1.80
CA ASP A 266 -9.04 -12.77 -1.52
C ASP A 266 -10.32 -13.40 -2.09
N THR A 267 -11.32 -13.56 -1.24
CA THR A 267 -12.61 -14.18 -1.58
C THR A 267 -13.72 -13.32 -1.01
N GLY A 268 -14.74 -13.04 -1.78
CA GLY A 268 -15.86 -12.27 -1.29
C GLY A 268 -17.17 -12.55 -1.99
N ILE A 269 -18.24 -12.18 -1.31
CA ILE A 269 -19.58 -12.11 -1.86
C ILE A 269 -20.24 -10.83 -1.40
N SER A 270 -20.97 -10.16 -2.30
CA SER A 270 -21.80 -9.01 -1.94
C SER A 270 -23.12 -9.07 -2.66
N ALA A 271 -24.14 -8.44 -2.06
CA ALA A 271 -25.45 -8.24 -2.64
C ALA A 271 -25.87 -6.79 -2.48
N GLN A 272 -26.14 -6.12 -3.58
CA GLN A 272 -26.72 -4.78 -3.61
C GLN A 272 -28.18 -4.89 -4.02
N PHE A 273 -29.06 -4.29 -3.22
CA PHE A 273 -30.48 -4.15 -3.48
C PHE A 273 -30.83 -2.68 -3.63
N ASP A 274 -31.32 -2.28 -4.77
CA ASP A 274 -31.82 -0.94 -5.07
C ASP A 274 -33.33 -0.97 -5.32
N TRP A 275 -34.08 -0.10 -4.63
CA TRP A 275 -35.52 0.02 -4.81
C TRP A 275 -35.94 1.49 -4.91
N ASN A 276 -36.45 1.87 -6.09
CA ASN A 276 -37.04 3.18 -6.34
C ASN A 276 -38.54 3.12 -6.05
N PHE A 277 -39.02 3.83 -5.02
CA PHE A 277 -40.42 3.86 -4.67
C PHE A 277 -41.04 5.26 -4.78
N GLY A 278 -40.75 5.95 -5.87
CA GLY A 278 -41.27 7.26 -6.23
C GLY A 278 -40.39 8.40 -5.72
N PRO A 279 -40.67 9.00 -4.53
CA PRO A 279 -39.90 10.17 -4.08
C PRO A 279 -38.53 9.84 -3.52
N ALA A 280 -38.22 8.55 -3.31
CA ALA A 280 -36.98 8.11 -2.70
C ALA A 280 -36.48 6.77 -3.28
N LYS A 281 -35.19 6.53 -3.12
CA LYS A 281 -34.48 5.30 -3.46
C LYS A 281 -33.88 4.71 -2.18
N LEU A 282 -34.20 3.45 -1.90
CA LEU A 282 -33.52 2.63 -0.90
C LEU A 282 -32.38 1.86 -1.57
N THR A 283 -31.20 1.89 -0.96
CA THR A 283 -30.05 1.04 -1.34
C THR A 283 -29.59 0.28 -0.11
N SER A 284 -29.45 -1.04 -0.21
CA SER A 284 -28.82 -1.91 0.81
C SER A 284 -27.63 -2.63 0.16
N ILE A 285 -26.49 -2.66 0.85
CA ILE A 285 -25.27 -3.36 0.41
C ILE A 285 -24.80 -4.25 1.55
N THR A 286 -25.01 -5.56 1.41
CA THR A 286 -24.51 -6.58 2.33
C THR A 286 -23.27 -7.23 1.73
N ALA A 287 -22.20 -7.37 2.50
CA ALA A 287 -20.97 -7.98 2.01
C ALA A 287 -20.28 -8.86 3.07
N TRP A 288 -19.61 -9.89 2.59
CA TRP A 288 -18.68 -10.68 3.36
C TRP A 288 -17.39 -10.90 2.57
N ARG A 289 -16.24 -10.87 3.28
CA ARG A 289 -14.91 -11.03 2.69
C ARG A 289 -13.97 -11.78 3.61
N ASP A 290 -13.09 -12.57 2.99
CA ASP A 290 -11.99 -13.30 3.60
C ASP A 290 -10.72 -13.06 2.77
N TRP A 291 -9.74 -12.39 3.38
CA TRP A 291 -8.44 -12.08 2.78
C TRP A 291 -7.33 -12.67 3.62
N THR A 292 -6.41 -13.37 2.98
CA THR A 292 -5.30 -14.05 3.64
C THR A 292 -4.01 -13.74 2.92
N LEU A 293 -2.97 -13.36 3.68
CA LEU A 293 -1.58 -13.28 3.25
C LEU A 293 -0.76 -14.29 4.04
N ILE A 294 0.02 -15.11 3.34
CA ILE A 294 1.10 -15.92 3.91
C ILE A 294 2.37 -15.48 3.20
N ASN A 295 3.39 -15.09 3.95
CA ASN A 295 4.68 -14.71 3.37
C ASN A 295 5.84 -15.15 4.27
N GLY A 296 7.01 -15.25 3.66
CA GLY A 296 8.28 -15.42 4.32
C GLY A 296 9.39 -14.86 3.44
N ASN A 297 10.47 -14.46 4.05
CA ASN A 297 11.56 -13.78 3.37
C ASN A 297 12.90 -13.96 4.07
N ASP A 298 13.96 -13.60 3.35
CA ASP A 298 15.28 -13.36 3.90
C ASP A 298 15.32 -11.93 4.44
N THR A 299 15.19 -11.81 5.76
CA THR A 299 14.99 -10.49 6.39
C THR A 299 16.26 -9.66 6.42
N ASP A 300 17.44 -10.27 6.37
CA ASP A 300 18.70 -9.51 6.38
C ASP A 300 19.17 -9.05 5.00
N TYR A 301 18.53 -9.52 3.90
CA TYR A 301 18.83 -9.11 2.52
C TYR A 301 20.28 -9.36 2.11
N THR A 302 20.89 -10.43 2.62
CA THR A 302 22.26 -10.83 2.27
C THR A 302 22.33 -12.29 1.84
N ALA A 303 23.43 -12.71 1.25
CA ALA A 303 23.68 -14.12 0.95
C ALA A 303 24.28 -14.90 2.14
N VAL A 304 24.10 -14.39 3.38
CA VAL A 304 24.57 -15.01 4.64
C VAL A 304 23.38 -15.28 5.54
N ASP A 305 23.35 -16.41 6.21
CA ASP A 305 22.22 -16.89 7.01
C ASP A 305 22.17 -16.19 8.38
N ILE A 306 21.67 -14.95 8.42
CA ILE A 306 21.61 -14.11 9.62
C ILE A 306 20.21 -14.07 10.21
N LEU A 307 19.19 -13.62 9.43
CA LEU A 307 17.81 -13.48 9.86
C LEU A 307 16.83 -13.86 8.74
N PHE A 308 15.81 -14.61 9.07
CA PHE A 308 14.79 -14.98 8.09
C PHE A 308 13.40 -15.19 8.70
N GLU A 309 12.39 -14.99 7.88
CA GLU A 309 11.02 -15.43 8.09
C GLU A 309 10.75 -16.67 7.25
N PRO A 310 10.33 -17.82 7.84
CA PRO A 310 10.13 -19.04 7.07
C PRO A 310 9.13 -18.88 5.93
N ALA A 311 9.44 -19.30 4.72
CA ALA A 311 8.59 -19.19 3.54
C ALA A 311 7.28 -20.03 3.66
N THR A 312 7.29 -21.07 4.48
CA THR A 312 6.12 -21.87 4.81
C THR A 312 5.82 -21.77 6.29
N ASN A 313 4.60 -21.41 6.64
CA ASN A 313 4.16 -21.15 8.03
C ASN A 313 4.95 -20.02 8.72
N GLY A 314 5.49 -19.08 7.96
CA GLY A 314 6.13 -17.89 8.47
C GLY A 314 5.11 -16.89 8.98
N ASN A 315 4.96 -15.77 8.29
CA ASN A 315 3.98 -14.77 8.63
C ASN A 315 2.62 -15.10 8.00
N LEU A 316 1.56 -15.00 8.79
CA LEU A 316 0.18 -15.13 8.37
C LEU A 316 -0.58 -13.87 8.78
N THR A 317 -1.27 -13.25 7.85
CA THR A 317 -2.30 -12.26 8.14
C THR A 317 -3.62 -12.74 7.53
N ASP A 318 -4.62 -13.01 8.38
CA ASP A 318 -5.97 -13.41 7.99
C ASP A 318 -6.95 -12.34 8.42
N PHE A 319 -7.68 -11.77 7.46
CA PHE A 319 -8.64 -10.71 7.69
C PHE A 319 -10.01 -11.08 7.16
N LYS A 320 -11.00 -11.04 8.03
CA LYS A 320 -12.41 -11.31 7.70
C LYS A 320 -13.25 -10.10 8.02
N GLN A 321 -14.20 -9.79 7.15
CA GLN A 321 -15.12 -8.69 7.32
C GLN A 321 -16.53 -9.10 6.89
N ALA A 322 -17.52 -8.74 7.70
CA ALA A 322 -18.93 -8.68 7.32
C ALA A 322 -19.39 -7.24 7.45
N SER A 323 -20.12 -6.72 6.46
CA SER A 323 -20.63 -5.34 6.49
C SER A 323 -22.01 -5.22 5.90
N GLU A 324 -22.76 -4.24 6.39
CA GLU A 324 -24.07 -3.82 5.88
C GLU A 324 -24.12 -2.30 5.80
N GLU A 325 -24.58 -1.80 4.68
CA GLU A 325 -24.88 -0.39 4.51
C GLU A 325 -26.30 -0.20 3.97
N LEU A 326 -27.07 0.62 4.65
CA LEU A 326 -28.44 0.96 4.27
C LEU A 326 -28.52 2.47 4.02
N ARG A 327 -28.94 2.87 2.83
CA ARG A 327 -29.11 4.27 2.42
C ARG A 327 -30.51 4.52 1.90
N LEU A 328 -31.08 5.65 2.32
CA LEU A 328 -32.30 6.20 1.77
C LEU A 328 -31.99 7.60 1.23
N ALA A 329 -32.20 7.80 -0.07
CA ALA A 329 -31.94 9.07 -0.73
C ALA A 329 -33.15 9.54 -1.52
N GLY A 330 -33.36 10.85 -1.58
CA GLY A 330 -34.51 11.40 -2.31
C GLY A 330 -34.39 12.89 -2.56
N LYS A 331 -35.42 13.43 -3.19
CA LYS A 331 -35.53 14.85 -3.51
C LYS A 331 -36.85 15.43 -3.03
N ALA A 332 -36.81 16.56 -2.32
CA ALA A 332 -37.96 17.26 -1.80
C ALA A 332 -37.85 18.77 -2.15
N GLY A 333 -38.41 19.17 -3.30
CA GLY A 333 -38.28 20.53 -3.81
C GLY A 333 -36.82 20.90 -4.07
N PRO A 334 -36.26 21.93 -3.41
CA PRO A 334 -34.87 22.35 -3.55
C PRO A 334 -33.89 21.51 -2.74
N LEU A 335 -34.35 20.53 -1.96
CA LEU A 335 -33.53 19.69 -1.08
C LEU A 335 -33.31 18.32 -1.74
N ASP A 336 -32.03 17.98 -2.03
CA ASP A 336 -31.57 16.63 -2.27
C ASP A 336 -31.03 16.09 -0.95
N TRP A 337 -31.49 14.93 -0.48
CA TRP A 337 -31.16 14.40 0.83
C TRP A 337 -30.79 12.92 0.76
N LEU A 338 -29.88 12.53 1.64
CA LEU A 338 -29.45 11.17 1.86
C LEU A 338 -29.29 10.94 3.36
N VAL A 339 -29.86 9.84 3.87
CA VAL A 339 -29.62 9.35 5.24
C VAL A 339 -29.23 7.87 5.17
N GLY A 340 -28.36 7.42 6.07
CA GLY A 340 -27.96 6.04 6.07
C GLY A 340 -27.42 5.53 7.39
N GLY A 341 -27.25 4.22 7.44
CA GLY A 341 -26.61 3.50 8.53
C GLY A 341 -25.59 2.52 7.98
N PHE A 342 -24.53 2.31 8.73
CA PHE A 342 -23.45 1.37 8.39
C PHE A 342 -23.12 0.51 9.61
N PHE A 343 -22.81 -0.76 9.34
CA PHE A 343 -22.30 -1.70 10.34
C PHE A 343 -21.20 -2.55 9.71
N ALA A 344 -20.11 -2.78 10.46
CA ALA A 344 -19.06 -3.73 10.10
C ALA A 344 -18.60 -4.52 11.32
N ASP A 345 -18.28 -5.79 11.11
CA ASP A 345 -17.66 -6.70 12.08
C ASP A 345 -16.41 -7.29 11.42
N GLU A 346 -15.24 -7.09 12.04
CA GLU A 346 -13.93 -7.43 11.51
C GLU A 346 -13.17 -8.34 12.47
N ILE A 347 -12.48 -9.31 11.91
CA ILE A 347 -11.56 -10.19 12.62
C ILE A 347 -10.22 -10.17 11.88
N LEU A 348 -9.16 -9.82 12.59
CA LEU A 348 -7.79 -9.86 12.11
C LEU A 348 -6.97 -10.81 12.97
N THR A 349 -6.37 -11.82 12.35
CA THR A 349 -5.39 -12.69 12.99
C THR A 349 -4.04 -12.49 12.30
N SER A 350 -3.01 -12.19 13.08
CA SER A 350 -1.63 -12.06 12.59
C SER A 350 -0.72 -12.99 13.37
N ASN A 351 -0.06 -13.91 12.67
CA ASN A 351 1.04 -14.70 13.21
C ASN A 351 2.33 -14.11 12.64
N GLN A 352 3.30 -13.85 13.49
CA GLN A 352 4.57 -13.25 13.11
C GLN A 352 5.73 -14.08 13.64
N THR A 353 6.67 -14.38 12.76
CA THR A 353 7.89 -15.14 13.11
C THR A 353 9.10 -14.42 12.54
N LEU A 354 10.16 -14.36 13.33
CA LEU A 354 11.47 -13.91 12.87
C LEU A 354 12.54 -14.71 13.60
N TRP A 355 13.39 -15.38 12.85
CA TRP A 355 14.36 -16.32 13.38
C TRP A 355 15.79 -15.97 12.98
N ALA A 356 16.73 -16.25 13.88
CA ALA A 356 18.16 -16.23 13.57
C ALA A 356 18.51 -17.36 12.63
N GLY A 357 19.36 -17.06 11.67
CA GLY A 357 20.04 -18.05 10.85
C GLY A 357 21.27 -18.67 11.53
N ASN A 358 21.89 -19.63 10.86
CA ASN A 358 23.01 -20.38 11.41
C ASN A 358 24.31 -19.55 11.50
N ASP A 359 24.43 -18.45 10.74
CA ASP A 359 25.61 -17.60 10.72
C ASP A 359 25.52 -16.41 11.71
N MET A 360 24.42 -16.27 12.45
CA MET A 360 24.19 -15.16 13.36
C MET A 360 25.36 -14.98 14.38
N ASP A 361 25.81 -16.05 15.02
CA ASP A 361 26.92 -15.98 16.00
C ASP A 361 28.24 -15.54 15.36
N LEU A 362 28.55 -16.06 14.18
CA LEU A 362 29.74 -15.67 13.43
C LEU A 362 29.66 -14.21 13.00
N TYR A 363 28.49 -13.79 12.55
CA TYR A 363 28.23 -12.41 12.12
C TYR A 363 28.41 -11.43 13.30
N LEU A 364 27.76 -11.69 14.45
CA LEU A 364 27.88 -10.84 15.64
C LEU A 364 29.31 -10.84 16.20
N SER A 365 30.01 -11.98 16.17
CA SER A 365 31.43 -12.05 16.55
C SER A 365 32.29 -11.16 15.65
N GLY A 366 32.06 -11.22 14.34
CA GLY A 366 32.71 -10.38 13.36
C GLY A 366 32.46 -8.88 13.61
N LEU A 367 31.20 -8.49 13.85
CA LEU A 367 30.83 -7.10 14.15
C LEU A 367 31.49 -6.58 15.41
N ALA A 368 31.37 -7.30 16.53
CA ALA A 368 31.93 -6.90 17.81
C ALA A 368 33.46 -6.75 17.76
N SER A 369 34.16 -7.69 17.10
CA SER A 369 35.61 -7.63 16.99
C SER A 369 36.09 -6.61 15.97
N ALA A 370 35.40 -6.41 14.86
CA ALA A 370 35.74 -5.39 13.87
C ALA A 370 35.61 -3.97 14.43
N SER A 371 34.69 -3.75 15.37
CA SER A 371 34.49 -2.45 16.01
C SER A 371 35.68 -1.99 16.82
N VAL A 372 36.55 -2.92 17.23
CA VAL A 372 37.77 -2.66 18.04
C VAL A 372 39.07 -3.06 17.35
N GLY A 373 39.02 -3.54 16.12
CA GLY A 373 40.25 -3.90 15.39
C GLY A 373 40.01 -4.86 14.24
N THR A 374 40.57 -6.07 14.36
CA THR A 374 40.49 -7.09 13.29
C THR A 374 39.34 -8.04 13.54
N PRO A 375 38.51 -8.37 12.53
CA PRO A 375 37.41 -9.32 12.67
C PRO A 375 37.87 -10.68 13.21
N ASN A 376 37.19 -11.14 14.27
CA ASN A 376 37.37 -12.46 14.85
C ASN A 376 36.00 -13.15 14.95
N PHE A 377 35.71 -14.05 14.06
CA PHE A 377 34.44 -14.75 13.98
C PHE A 377 34.16 -15.75 15.12
N LEU A 378 35.14 -15.97 16.00
CA LEU A 378 35.02 -16.86 17.18
C LEU A 378 35.02 -16.07 18.50
N LEU A 379 34.75 -14.77 18.48
CA LEU A 379 34.86 -13.90 19.66
C LEU A 379 33.77 -14.23 20.68
N ILE A 380 32.54 -14.47 20.29
CA ILE A 380 31.40 -14.69 21.19
C ILE A 380 31.62 -15.83 22.18
N PRO A 381 32.13 -17.01 21.79
CA PRO A 381 32.44 -18.07 22.75
C PRO A 381 33.36 -17.60 23.87
N GLY A 382 34.35 -16.75 23.58
CA GLY A 382 35.26 -16.17 24.56
C GLY A 382 34.58 -15.19 25.51
N PHE A 383 33.62 -14.39 25.02
CA PHE A 383 32.91 -13.39 25.82
C PHE A 383 31.76 -13.96 26.63
N THR A 384 31.04 -14.92 26.08
CA THR A 384 29.86 -15.51 26.74
C THR A 384 30.22 -16.61 27.74
N GLY A 385 31.49 -17.06 27.78
CA GLY A 385 31.94 -18.17 28.62
C GLY A 385 31.41 -19.54 28.17
N LYS A 386 30.77 -19.62 26.99
CA LYS A 386 30.36 -20.90 26.41
C LYS A 386 31.57 -21.68 25.92
N PRO A 387 31.57 -23.03 26.02
CA PRO A 387 32.62 -23.85 25.45
C PRO A 387 32.76 -23.62 23.93
N PRO A 388 33.97 -23.75 23.39
CA PRO A 388 34.19 -23.66 21.94
C PRO A 388 33.30 -24.70 21.21
N GLY A 389 32.53 -24.24 20.24
CA GLY A 389 31.59 -25.08 19.46
C GLY A 389 30.16 -25.08 19.97
N GLU A 390 29.85 -24.45 21.11
CA GLU A 390 28.46 -24.13 21.49
C GLU A 390 28.06 -22.78 20.91
N THR A 391 26.90 -22.76 20.23
CA THR A 391 26.31 -21.52 19.69
C THR A 391 25.70 -20.71 20.81
N PHE A 392 25.84 -19.39 20.71
CA PHE A 392 25.23 -18.42 21.62
C PHE A 392 23.78 -18.12 21.23
N ILE A 393 23.55 -17.87 19.94
CA ILE A 393 22.23 -17.78 19.31
C ILE A 393 22.07 -19.00 18.41
N PRO A 394 21.43 -20.08 18.88
CA PRO A 394 21.17 -21.25 18.03
C PRO A 394 20.34 -20.85 16.81
N GLY A 395 20.56 -21.47 15.66
CA GLY A 395 19.70 -21.31 14.51
C GLY A 395 18.22 -21.57 14.89
N VAL A 396 17.31 -20.82 14.31
CA VAL A 396 15.88 -20.72 14.64
C VAL A 396 15.55 -20.16 16.03
N SER A 397 16.51 -19.55 16.73
CA SER A 397 16.22 -18.67 17.87
C SER A 397 15.55 -17.39 17.37
N GLY A 398 14.56 -16.91 18.09
CA GLY A 398 13.81 -15.72 17.73
C GLY A 398 12.42 -15.77 18.31
N TYR A 399 11.43 -15.30 17.59
CA TYR A 399 10.06 -15.26 18.11
C TYR A 399 9.04 -15.89 17.18
N SER A 400 7.91 -16.29 17.80
CA SER A 400 6.69 -16.70 17.12
C SER A 400 5.50 -16.12 17.91
N ASP A 401 4.98 -15.00 17.46
CA ASP A 401 3.95 -14.23 18.14
C ASP A 401 2.59 -14.36 17.42
N VAL A 402 1.51 -14.31 18.18
CA VAL A 402 0.14 -14.38 17.65
C VAL A 402 -0.68 -13.22 18.19
N PHE A 403 -1.34 -12.52 17.29
CA PHE A 403 -2.24 -11.42 17.58
C PHE A 403 -3.62 -11.74 17.02
N HIS A 404 -4.64 -11.57 17.84
CA HIS A 404 -6.04 -11.71 17.43
C HIS A 404 -6.79 -10.43 17.78
N GLN A 405 -7.19 -9.67 16.75
CA GLN A 405 -7.90 -8.40 16.90
C GLN A 405 -9.33 -8.56 16.37
N THR A 406 -10.31 -8.04 17.11
CA THR A 406 -11.67 -7.84 16.63
C THR A 406 -12.00 -6.35 16.61
N ALA A 407 -12.80 -5.93 15.62
CA ALA A 407 -13.30 -4.57 15.54
C ALA A 407 -14.77 -4.56 15.12
N LYS A 408 -15.57 -3.72 15.79
CA LYS A 408 -16.97 -3.49 15.43
C LYS A 408 -17.20 -2.01 15.24
N SER A 409 -17.72 -1.63 14.09
CA SER A 409 -18.04 -0.25 13.74
C SER A 409 -19.51 -0.12 13.43
N SER A 410 -20.15 0.91 13.99
CA SER A 410 -21.56 1.25 13.72
C SER A 410 -21.67 2.75 13.48
N ALA A 411 -22.35 3.16 12.42
CA ALA A 411 -22.49 4.57 12.11
C ALA A 411 -23.89 4.95 11.61
N LEU A 412 -24.24 6.20 11.87
CA LEU A 412 -25.38 6.89 11.25
C LEU A 412 -24.82 8.11 10.51
N PHE A 413 -25.31 8.35 9.29
CA PHE A 413 -24.80 9.46 8.47
C PHE A 413 -25.92 10.07 7.63
N SER A 414 -25.66 11.31 7.23
CA SER A 414 -26.52 12.06 6.33
C SER A 414 -25.73 13.01 5.45
N ASP A 415 -26.27 13.34 4.25
CA ASP A 415 -25.75 14.36 3.34
C ASP A 415 -26.93 15.06 2.67
N GLU A 416 -27.04 16.37 2.88
CA GLU A 416 -28.13 17.21 2.39
C GLU A 416 -27.59 18.33 1.52
N THR A 417 -28.06 18.42 0.28
CA THR A 417 -27.79 19.55 -0.60
C THR A 417 -29.05 20.39 -0.80
N PHE A 418 -29.00 21.65 -0.37
CA PHE A 418 -30.08 22.60 -0.52
C PHE A 418 -29.74 23.64 -1.59
N ALA A 419 -30.56 23.70 -2.65
CA ALA A 419 -30.47 24.73 -3.68
C ALA A 419 -31.12 26.04 -3.16
N ILE A 420 -30.27 26.99 -2.72
CA ILE A 420 -30.70 28.32 -2.24
C ILE A 420 -31.28 29.12 -3.42
N THR A 421 -30.61 29.03 -4.58
CA THR A 421 -31.07 29.57 -5.87
C THR A 421 -30.70 28.59 -6.96
N GLU A 422 -31.04 28.85 -8.21
CA GLU A 422 -30.58 28.04 -9.35
C GLU A 422 -29.04 28.02 -9.50
N ALA A 423 -28.36 29.06 -9.01
CA ALA A 423 -26.92 29.22 -9.11
C ALA A 423 -26.18 28.85 -7.81
N LEU A 424 -26.81 28.92 -6.66
CA LEU A 424 -26.16 28.77 -5.36
C LEU A 424 -26.74 27.59 -4.60
N SER A 425 -25.91 26.64 -4.22
CA SER A 425 -26.27 25.51 -3.34
C SER A 425 -25.32 25.41 -2.14
N VAL A 426 -25.85 24.89 -1.04
CA VAL A 426 -25.09 24.51 0.15
C VAL A 426 -25.33 23.01 0.42
N THR A 427 -24.22 22.31 0.70
CA THR A 427 -24.27 20.90 1.12
C THR A 427 -23.75 20.81 2.54
N GLY A 428 -24.47 20.07 3.40
CA GLY A 428 -24.02 19.69 4.74
C GLY A 428 -24.02 18.17 4.86
N GLY A 429 -22.94 17.59 5.32
CA GLY A 429 -22.82 16.17 5.61
C GLY A 429 -22.44 15.94 7.06
N PHE A 430 -22.95 14.90 7.66
CA PHE A 430 -22.68 14.53 9.05
C PHE A 430 -22.61 13.01 9.19
N ARG A 431 -21.66 12.52 10.00
CA ARG A 431 -21.58 11.12 10.41
C ARG A 431 -21.18 11.01 11.86
N PHE A 432 -21.87 10.16 12.58
CA PHE A 432 -21.48 9.69 13.90
C PHE A 432 -21.10 8.22 13.79
N THR A 433 -19.92 7.87 14.26
CA THR A 433 -19.40 6.49 14.28
C THR A 433 -19.05 6.09 15.70
N HIS A 434 -19.51 4.92 16.12
CA HIS A 434 -19.10 4.23 17.32
C HIS A 434 -18.26 3.03 16.96
N GLU A 435 -17.07 2.92 17.54
CA GLU A 435 -16.13 1.84 17.27
C GLU A 435 -15.67 1.17 18.55
N GLN A 436 -15.53 -0.16 18.50
CA GLN A 436 -14.98 -0.98 19.58
C GLN A 436 -13.90 -1.88 18.98
N LYS A 437 -12.70 -1.87 19.57
CA LYS A 437 -11.61 -2.78 19.20
C LYS A 437 -11.10 -3.52 20.42
N SER A 438 -10.79 -4.81 20.25
CA SER A 438 -10.08 -5.61 21.23
C SER A 438 -8.97 -6.41 20.57
N MET A 439 -7.90 -6.66 21.31
CA MET A 439 -6.75 -7.44 20.86
C MET A 439 -6.32 -8.37 21.98
N ASP A 440 -6.18 -9.64 21.66
CA ASP A 440 -5.48 -10.65 22.45
C ASP A 440 -4.14 -10.95 21.79
N SER A 441 -3.04 -10.89 22.53
CA SER A 441 -1.70 -11.17 22.03
C SER A 441 -1.01 -12.26 22.87
N THR A 442 -0.26 -13.11 22.20
CA THR A 442 0.63 -14.07 22.84
C THR A 442 2.00 -13.96 22.19
N TYR A 443 3.02 -13.83 23.04
CA TYR A 443 4.41 -13.70 22.64
C TYR A 443 5.17 -14.92 23.10
N ASP A 444 5.99 -15.49 22.23
CA ASP A 444 6.80 -16.66 22.58
C ASP A 444 8.18 -16.62 21.91
N ASP A 445 9.23 -16.85 22.68
CA ASP A 445 10.57 -17.00 22.17
C ASP A 445 10.85 -18.48 21.87
N THR A 446 11.29 -18.79 20.65
CA THR A 446 11.51 -20.16 20.19
C THR A 446 12.62 -20.88 20.96
N ASP A 447 13.56 -20.14 21.57
CA ASP A 447 14.65 -20.62 22.44
C ASP A 447 14.39 -20.37 23.92
N GLY A 448 13.20 -19.91 24.30
CA GLY A 448 12.83 -19.52 25.65
C GLY A 448 13.57 -18.26 26.15
N GLY A 449 14.08 -17.42 25.25
CA GLY A 449 14.86 -16.21 25.57
C GLY A 449 16.29 -16.51 26.04
N SER A 450 16.82 -17.69 25.73
CA SER A 450 18.13 -18.14 26.21
C SER A 450 19.29 -17.34 25.61
N ALA A 451 19.15 -16.82 24.38
CA ALA A 451 20.17 -16.04 23.72
C ALA A 451 20.53 -14.77 24.52
N CYS A 452 19.63 -13.84 24.69
CA CYS A 452 19.84 -12.64 25.50
C CYS A 452 20.07 -12.99 26.99
N GLY A 453 19.34 -13.97 27.53
CA GLY A 453 19.52 -14.44 28.91
C GLY A 453 20.96 -14.87 29.18
N SER A 454 21.61 -15.56 28.25
CA SER A 454 23.02 -15.94 28.35
C SER A 454 23.97 -14.72 28.36
N LEU A 455 23.69 -13.68 27.53
CA LEU A 455 24.48 -12.43 27.56
C LEU A 455 24.34 -11.69 28.89
N LEU A 456 23.13 -11.54 29.39
CA LEU A 456 22.88 -10.84 30.65
C LEU A 456 23.58 -11.47 31.85
N HIS A 457 23.89 -12.78 31.80
CA HIS A 457 24.59 -13.52 32.86
C HIS A 457 26.07 -13.84 32.53
N SER A 458 26.59 -13.33 31.41
CA SER A 458 27.94 -13.60 30.93
C SER A 458 28.95 -12.55 31.43
N PRO A 459 30.28 -12.82 31.35
CA PRO A 459 31.31 -11.81 31.55
C PRO A 459 31.14 -10.58 30.64
N ALA A 460 30.50 -10.74 29.46
CA ALA A 460 30.16 -9.64 28.55
C ALA A 460 29.22 -8.59 29.21
N ALA A 461 28.42 -8.99 30.21
CA ALA A 461 27.58 -8.06 30.97
C ALA A 461 28.39 -7.04 31.79
N LEU A 462 29.66 -7.28 32.00
CA LEU A 462 30.59 -6.38 32.68
C LEU A 462 31.23 -5.35 31.71
N LEU A 463 31.01 -5.46 30.40
CA LEU A 463 31.48 -4.47 29.43
C LEU A 463 30.86 -3.10 29.69
N ASN A 464 31.62 -2.06 29.39
CA ASN A 464 31.10 -0.69 29.43
C ASN A 464 29.96 -0.54 28.40
N PRO A 465 28.75 -0.13 28.84
CA PRO A 465 27.63 0.09 27.91
C PRO A 465 27.92 1.05 26.76
N ALA A 466 28.91 1.94 26.92
CA ALA A 466 29.34 2.85 25.86
C ALA A 466 30.38 2.23 24.91
N SER A 467 30.87 1.01 25.18
CA SER A 467 31.83 0.38 24.28
C SER A 467 31.14 -0.15 23.01
N PRO A 468 31.83 -0.10 21.87
CA PRO A 468 31.28 -0.64 20.62
C PRO A 468 30.92 -2.13 20.70
N GLU A 469 31.73 -2.93 21.43
CA GLU A 469 31.46 -4.36 21.60
C GLU A 469 30.14 -4.60 22.34
N TYR A 470 29.89 -3.83 23.42
CA TYR A 470 28.63 -3.89 24.15
C TYR A 470 27.47 -3.52 23.23
N GLN A 471 27.60 -2.43 22.45
CA GLN A 471 26.55 -1.96 21.55
C GLN A 471 26.16 -3.04 20.53
N PHE A 472 27.12 -3.75 19.94
CA PHE A 472 26.82 -4.82 18.99
C PHE A 472 26.30 -6.09 19.68
N LEU A 473 26.94 -6.55 20.76
CA LEU A 473 26.52 -7.79 21.42
C LEU A 473 25.12 -7.67 22.05
N PHE A 474 24.88 -6.62 22.80
CA PHE A 474 23.61 -6.42 23.50
C PHE A 474 22.55 -5.76 22.61
N GLY A 475 22.93 -4.84 21.72
CA GLY A 475 22.01 -4.18 20.80
C GLY A 475 21.35 -5.16 19.84
N TYR A 476 22.09 -6.14 19.34
CA TYR A 476 21.55 -7.18 18.47
C TYR A 476 21.13 -8.43 19.23
N GLY A 477 21.96 -8.97 20.13
CA GLY A 477 21.68 -10.22 20.84
C GLY A 477 20.62 -10.11 21.93
N CYS A 478 20.29 -8.88 22.39
CA CYS A 478 19.15 -8.57 23.25
C CYS A 478 18.17 -7.61 22.58
N SER A 479 18.14 -7.58 21.24
CA SER A 479 17.11 -6.86 20.50
C SER A 479 15.71 -7.43 20.80
N VAL A 480 14.68 -6.78 20.33
CA VAL A 480 13.28 -7.25 20.50
C VAL A 480 13.07 -8.67 19.97
N VAL A 481 13.92 -9.13 19.03
CA VAL A 481 13.87 -10.50 18.45
C VAL A 481 14.20 -11.58 19.50
N PHE A 482 15.19 -11.33 20.37
CA PHE A 482 15.70 -12.30 21.34
C PHE A 482 15.42 -11.88 22.78
N ASN A 483 14.46 -11.03 23.00
CA ASN A 483 14.18 -10.41 24.29
C ASN A 483 13.40 -11.36 25.22
N PRO A 484 14.01 -11.90 26.29
CA PRO A 484 13.40 -12.90 27.16
C PRO A 484 12.18 -12.40 27.93
N PHE A 485 11.97 -11.09 28.03
CA PHE A 485 10.80 -10.53 28.73
C PHE A 485 9.49 -10.70 27.93
N PHE A 486 9.58 -11.07 26.65
CA PHE A 486 8.41 -11.44 25.87
C PHE A 486 8.09 -12.94 25.92
N ASN A 487 9.02 -13.77 26.42
CA ASN A 487 8.81 -15.22 26.43
C ASN A 487 7.60 -15.64 27.26
N LYS A 488 6.62 -16.27 26.62
CA LYS A 488 5.33 -16.71 27.22
C LYS A 488 4.51 -15.56 27.82
N LEU A 489 4.68 -14.35 27.32
CA LEU A 489 3.86 -13.23 27.69
C LEU A 489 2.53 -13.32 26.96
N ALA A 490 1.43 -13.05 27.67
CA ALA A 490 0.10 -12.88 27.09
C ALA A 490 -0.48 -11.56 27.59
N ASP A 491 -1.16 -10.86 26.71
CA ASP A 491 -1.79 -9.57 27.03
C ASP A 491 -3.11 -9.42 26.28
N SER A 492 -4.06 -8.68 26.89
CA SER A 492 -5.36 -8.39 26.32
C SER A 492 -5.68 -6.91 26.51
N GLN A 493 -6.01 -6.24 25.43
CA GLN A 493 -6.30 -4.82 25.39
C GLN A 493 -7.63 -4.56 24.71
N SER A 494 -8.33 -3.49 25.09
CA SER A 494 -9.55 -3.07 24.41
C SER A 494 -9.79 -1.59 24.61
N PHE A 495 -10.42 -0.96 23.63
CA PHE A 495 -10.93 0.39 23.74
C PHE A 495 -12.27 0.55 22.98
N SER A 496 -12.95 1.63 23.28
CA SER A 496 -14.16 2.07 22.58
C SER A 496 -14.08 3.57 22.36
N GLU A 497 -14.39 4.01 21.14
CA GLU A 497 -14.35 5.43 20.79
C GLU A 497 -15.59 5.86 20.01
N ASN A 498 -15.87 7.17 20.08
CA ASN A 498 -16.90 7.81 19.29
C ASN A 498 -16.26 8.92 18.47
N ASN A 499 -16.55 8.93 17.18
CA ASN A 499 -16.04 9.93 16.27
C ASN A 499 -17.19 10.60 15.53
N VAL A 500 -17.02 11.90 15.30
CA VAL A 500 -17.92 12.70 14.47
C VAL A 500 -17.12 13.18 13.29
N SER A 501 -17.63 13.01 12.09
CA SER A 501 -17.08 13.61 10.88
C SER A 501 -18.17 14.35 10.11
N GLY A 502 -17.78 15.43 9.43
CA GLY A 502 -18.74 16.25 8.71
C GLY A 502 -18.12 17.07 7.58
N THR A 503 -19.00 17.66 6.79
CA THR A 503 -18.60 18.51 5.69
C THR A 503 -19.60 19.67 5.51
N ILE A 504 -19.11 20.81 5.10
CA ILE A 504 -19.92 21.94 4.61
C ILE A 504 -19.32 22.38 3.29
N LYS A 505 -20.15 22.42 2.23
CA LYS A 505 -19.74 22.81 0.89
C LYS A 505 -20.68 23.92 0.40
N LEU A 506 -20.10 24.98 -0.15
CA LEU A 506 -20.85 26.05 -0.82
C LEU A 506 -20.44 26.03 -2.29
N ALA A 507 -21.38 25.84 -3.19
CA ALA A 507 -21.14 25.84 -4.62
C ALA A 507 -21.91 26.97 -5.30
N TYR A 508 -21.21 27.72 -6.18
CA TYR A 508 -21.78 28.79 -6.99
C TYR A 508 -21.51 28.54 -8.46
N ARG A 509 -22.60 28.44 -9.22
CA ARG A 509 -22.57 28.21 -10.67
C ARG A 509 -22.76 29.52 -11.40
N PHE A 510 -21.70 30.03 -12.03
CA PHE A 510 -21.74 31.28 -12.81
C PHE A 510 -22.59 31.14 -14.08
N ASN A 511 -22.51 29.96 -14.69
CA ASN A 511 -23.27 29.54 -15.87
C ASN A 511 -23.21 28.00 -15.95
N GLU A 512 -23.75 27.39 -17.02
CA GLU A 512 -23.72 25.95 -17.22
C GLU A 512 -22.31 25.36 -17.39
N GLU A 513 -21.30 26.20 -17.67
CA GLU A 513 -19.94 25.78 -17.97
C GLU A 513 -18.97 25.96 -16.82
N VAL A 514 -19.25 26.86 -15.86
CA VAL A 514 -18.31 27.25 -14.80
C VAL A 514 -18.99 27.24 -13.44
N MET A 515 -18.42 26.45 -12.53
CA MET A 515 -18.78 26.39 -11.11
C MET A 515 -17.54 26.63 -10.24
N THR A 516 -17.69 27.38 -9.16
CA THR A 516 -16.71 27.46 -8.06
C THR A 516 -17.30 26.90 -6.80
N TYR A 517 -16.44 26.41 -5.89
CA TYR A 517 -16.88 25.90 -4.60
C TYR A 517 -15.87 26.23 -3.50
N LEU A 518 -16.39 26.32 -2.28
CA LEU A 518 -15.61 26.36 -1.04
C LEU A 518 -16.09 25.19 -0.19
N SER A 519 -15.18 24.38 0.31
CA SER A 519 -15.50 23.28 1.20
C SER A 519 -14.66 23.29 2.47
N PHE A 520 -15.29 22.87 3.56
CA PHE A 520 -14.66 22.42 4.78
C PHE A 520 -15.09 20.97 5.00
N ALA A 521 -14.14 20.10 5.32
CA ALA A 521 -14.41 18.71 5.71
C ALA A 521 -13.49 18.33 6.85
N ASP A 522 -14.03 17.62 7.82
CA ASP A 522 -13.26 16.90 8.81
C ASP A 522 -13.38 15.39 8.61
N GLY A 523 -12.32 14.68 8.96
CA GLY A 523 -12.23 13.24 8.83
C GLY A 523 -11.34 12.65 9.91
N TYR A 524 -11.34 11.34 10.02
CA TYR A 524 -10.47 10.65 10.96
C TYR A 524 -10.04 9.29 10.44
N LYS A 525 -8.91 8.84 10.97
CA LYS A 525 -8.42 7.48 10.89
C LYS A 525 -8.48 6.85 12.26
N ALA A 526 -9.07 5.67 12.37
CA ALA A 526 -9.38 5.04 13.64
C ALA A 526 -8.14 4.74 14.49
N SER A 527 -8.32 4.73 15.81
CA SER A 527 -7.34 4.19 16.77
C SER A 527 -7.04 2.73 16.49
N GLY A 528 -5.85 2.26 16.89
CA GLY A 528 -5.44 0.88 16.67
C GLY A 528 -4.47 0.37 17.71
N PHE A 529 -3.98 -0.85 17.49
CA PHE A 529 -2.92 -1.46 18.29
C PHE A 529 -1.71 -1.74 17.42
N ASN A 530 -0.51 -1.55 17.97
CA ASN A 530 0.71 -2.10 17.38
C ASN A 530 0.67 -3.63 17.53
N LEU A 531 0.54 -4.33 16.42
CA LEU A 531 0.68 -5.77 16.37
C LEU A 531 2.16 -6.11 16.18
N GLY A 532 2.87 -6.20 17.29
CA GLY A 532 4.32 -6.44 17.33
C GLY A 532 4.91 -6.23 18.73
N ARG A 533 6.20 -6.52 18.88
CA ARG A 533 6.94 -6.36 20.12
C ARG A 533 7.36 -4.90 20.30
N VAL A 534 6.78 -4.22 21.27
CA VAL A 534 7.09 -2.82 21.57
C VAL A 534 7.85 -2.73 22.89
N THR A 535 8.97 -2.02 22.88
CA THR A 535 9.76 -1.66 24.08
C THR A 535 9.97 -0.15 24.12
N ASN A 536 10.28 0.38 25.30
CA ASN A 536 10.62 1.79 25.45
C ASN A 536 12.11 1.94 25.80
N PRO A 537 12.95 2.34 24.84
CA PRO A 537 14.40 2.51 25.08
C PRO A 537 14.74 3.54 26.17
N ALA A 538 13.83 4.48 26.45
CA ALA A 538 14.01 5.51 27.47
C ALA A 538 13.55 5.07 28.87
N ALA A 539 12.97 3.87 29.03
CA ALA A 539 12.55 3.34 30.31
C ALA A 539 13.75 2.92 31.18
N ALA A 540 13.54 2.81 32.48
CA ALA A 540 14.55 2.31 33.42
C ALA A 540 15.01 0.87 33.08
N ASN A 541 14.15 0.06 32.51
CA ASN A 541 14.49 -1.21 31.87
C ASN A 541 14.09 -1.12 30.39
N PRO A 542 15.04 -0.87 29.46
CA PRO A 542 14.74 -0.73 28.05
C PRO A 542 14.28 -2.03 27.36
N LEU A 543 14.46 -3.19 28.01
CA LEU A 543 14.00 -4.49 27.52
C LEU A 543 12.56 -4.81 27.97
N ALA A 544 11.98 -4.04 28.91
CA ALA A 544 10.63 -4.32 29.39
C ALA A 544 9.59 -4.11 28.27
N PRO A 545 8.65 -5.07 28.08
CA PRO A 545 7.54 -4.91 27.16
C PRO A 545 6.68 -3.69 27.51
N VAL A 546 6.25 -2.96 26.49
CA VAL A 546 5.16 -1.99 26.61
C VAL A 546 3.87 -2.76 26.40
N LEU A 547 3.05 -2.87 27.46
CA LEU A 547 1.80 -3.64 27.40
C LEU A 547 0.67 -2.87 26.70
N ASP A 548 0.57 -1.55 26.95
CA ASP A 548 -0.36 -0.72 26.18
C ASP A 548 0.27 -0.35 24.84
N THR A 549 -0.09 -1.10 23.81
CA THR A 549 0.40 -0.90 22.44
C THR A 549 -0.58 -0.10 21.57
N SER A 550 -1.62 0.49 22.19
CA SER A 550 -2.60 1.31 21.50
C SER A 550 -2.01 2.62 20.97
N PHE A 551 -2.54 3.11 19.88
CA PHE A 551 -2.28 4.45 19.37
C PHE A 551 -3.61 5.16 19.09
N PRO A 552 -3.70 6.49 19.33
CA PRO A 552 -4.93 7.26 19.20
C PRO A 552 -5.36 7.43 17.74
N ALA A 553 -6.60 7.84 17.56
CA ALA A 553 -7.14 8.23 16.26
C ALA A 553 -6.38 9.44 15.70
N GLU A 554 -6.12 9.41 14.41
CA GLU A 554 -5.68 10.58 13.64
C GLU A 554 -6.89 11.38 13.18
N THR A 555 -6.85 12.70 13.24
CA THR A 555 -7.92 13.57 12.76
C THR A 555 -7.40 14.60 11.77
N VAL A 556 -8.24 15.04 10.84
CA VAL A 556 -7.90 16.05 9.84
C VAL A 556 -8.98 17.10 9.70
N ASP A 557 -8.57 18.38 9.67
CA ASP A 557 -9.37 19.51 9.22
C ASP A 557 -8.90 19.90 7.81
N SER A 558 -9.78 19.89 6.81
CA SER A 558 -9.47 20.19 5.41
C SER A 558 -10.28 21.38 4.89
N TYR A 559 -9.61 22.33 4.26
CA TYR A 559 -10.19 23.49 3.57
C TYR A 559 -9.82 23.44 2.10
N GLU A 560 -10.81 23.56 1.21
CA GLU A 560 -10.56 23.55 -0.23
C GLU A 560 -11.39 24.64 -0.95
N LEU A 561 -10.75 25.38 -1.83
CA LEU A 561 -11.40 26.30 -2.77
C LEU A 561 -11.10 25.80 -4.18
N GLY A 562 -12.14 25.53 -4.96
CA GLY A 562 -11.97 25.01 -6.30
C GLY A 562 -12.83 25.70 -7.35
N ILE A 563 -12.42 25.52 -8.59
CA ILE A 563 -13.14 25.89 -9.80
C ILE A 563 -13.21 24.69 -10.73
N LYS A 564 -14.39 24.44 -11.28
CA LYS A 564 -14.64 23.41 -12.30
C LYS A 564 -15.22 24.07 -13.54
N SER A 565 -14.67 23.71 -14.69
CA SER A 565 -15.14 24.30 -15.95
C SER A 565 -15.15 23.29 -17.09
N THR A 566 -16.15 23.48 -17.97
CA THR A 566 -16.31 22.71 -19.20
C THR A 566 -16.47 23.69 -20.34
N LEU A 567 -15.41 23.97 -21.06
CA LEU A 567 -15.25 25.04 -22.02
C LEU A 567 -15.23 24.53 -23.47
N LEU A 568 -15.19 25.44 -24.45
CA LEU A 568 -15.06 25.13 -25.87
C LEU A 568 -16.12 24.12 -26.36
N ASP A 569 -17.39 24.46 -26.17
CA ASP A 569 -18.52 23.56 -26.49
C ASP A 569 -18.39 22.18 -25.82
N ARG A 570 -17.98 22.17 -24.55
CA ARG A 570 -17.79 20.99 -23.71
C ARG A 570 -16.68 20.04 -24.15
N THR A 571 -15.78 20.47 -25.04
CA THR A 571 -14.61 19.66 -25.46
C THR A 571 -13.42 19.78 -24.53
N LEU A 572 -13.34 20.83 -23.71
CA LEU A 572 -12.25 21.08 -22.77
C LEU A 572 -12.78 21.16 -21.34
N ARG A 573 -12.35 20.26 -20.49
CA ARG A 573 -12.52 20.31 -19.03
C ARG A 573 -11.25 20.84 -18.40
N LEU A 574 -11.39 21.85 -17.53
CA LEU A 574 -10.32 22.40 -16.70
C LEU A 574 -10.82 22.53 -15.27
N ASP A 575 -10.19 21.86 -14.36
CA ASP A 575 -10.48 21.90 -12.93
C ASP A 575 -9.24 22.32 -12.17
N ALA A 576 -9.39 23.16 -11.15
CA ALA A 576 -8.32 23.58 -10.28
C ALA A 576 -8.80 23.73 -8.83
N ALA A 577 -7.95 23.38 -7.88
CA ALA A 577 -8.24 23.51 -6.46
C ALA A 577 -7.00 23.98 -5.68
N VAL A 578 -7.24 24.76 -4.63
CA VAL A 578 -6.26 25.12 -3.60
C VAL A 578 -6.73 24.47 -2.31
N PHE A 579 -5.84 23.79 -1.60
CA PHE A 579 -6.18 23.04 -0.40
C PHE A 579 -5.22 23.32 0.76
N ASP A 580 -5.73 23.20 2.00
CA ASP A 580 -5.00 23.21 3.27
C ASP A 580 -5.59 22.13 4.19
N GLN A 581 -4.79 21.09 4.47
CA GLN A 581 -5.16 19.95 5.28
C GLN A 581 -4.26 19.88 6.52
N ARG A 582 -4.86 19.79 7.71
CA ARG A 582 -4.18 19.84 9.00
C ARG A 582 -4.50 18.60 9.81
N TYR A 583 -3.51 17.74 9.96
CA TYR A 583 -3.59 16.47 10.66
C TYR A 583 -3.11 16.66 12.11
N LYS A 584 -3.84 16.03 13.03
CA LYS A 584 -3.47 15.89 14.46
C LYS A 584 -3.31 14.41 14.78
N ASP A 585 -2.32 14.11 15.63
CA ASP A 585 -1.98 12.75 16.03
C ASP A 585 -1.76 11.82 14.82
N PHE A 586 -1.05 12.33 13.81
CA PHE A 586 -0.78 11.65 12.55
C PHE A 586 -0.10 10.30 12.80
N GLN A 587 -0.74 9.22 12.37
CA GLN A 587 -0.27 7.84 12.56
C GLN A 587 0.83 7.52 11.54
N LEU A 588 2.07 7.51 11.98
CA LEU A 588 3.22 7.20 11.16
C LEU A 588 3.78 5.82 11.52
N ASN A 589 3.80 4.91 10.56
CA ASN A 589 4.46 3.61 10.70
C ASN A 589 5.94 3.78 10.39
N THR A 590 6.79 3.63 11.40
CA THR A 590 8.24 3.83 11.29
C THR A 590 8.95 2.50 11.45
N TYR A 591 9.91 2.24 10.57
CA TYR A 591 10.81 1.11 10.69
C TYR A 591 11.95 1.43 11.64
N THR A 592 12.13 0.64 12.69
CA THR A 592 13.15 0.84 13.73
C THR A 592 14.49 0.17 13.41
N GLY A 593 14.68 -0.35 12.20
CA GLY A 593 15.81 -1.18 11.79
C GLY A 593 15.60 -2.68 12.02
N ILE A 594 14.50 -3.08 12.70
CA ILE A 594 14.13 -4.47 12.95
C ILE A 594 12.62 -4.69 12.82
N LEU A 595 11.80 -3.81 13.40
CA LEU A 595 10.34 -3.91 13.41
C LEU A 595 9.71 -2.59 12.98
N PHE A 596 8.47 -2.69 12.51
CA PHE A 596 7.61 -1.54 12.26
C PHE A 596 6.80 -1.19 13.50
N VAL A 597 6.84 0.07 13.91
CA VAL A 597 6.08 0.59 15.04
C VAL A 597 5.26 1.80 14.59
N VAL A 598 3.97 1.78 14.84
CA VAL A 598 3.10 2.94 14.65
C VAL A 598 3.28 3.88 15.83
N SER A 599 3.67 5.09 15.53
CA SER A 599 3.73 6.20 16.48
C SER A 599 2.91 7.37 15.95
N THR A 600 2.51 8.28 16.84
CA THR A 600 1.78 9.47 16.43
C THR A 600 2.68 10.70 16.39
N VAL A 601 2.56 11.47 15.32
CA VAL A 601 3.18 12.78 15.17
C VAL A 601 2.11 13.83 15.49
N PRO A 602 2.34 14.77 16.46
CA PRO A 602 1.30 15.68 16.90
C PRO A 602 0.67 16.51 15.80
N ARG A 603 1.47 16.97 14.79
CA ARG A 603 0.93 17.74 13.68
C ARG A 603 1.67 17.54 12.37
N VAL A 604 0.88 17.26 11.34
CA VAL A 604 1.30 17.25 9.93
C VAL A 604 0.39 18.21 9.16
N GLU A 605 0.94 18.98 8.22
CA GLU A 605 0.21 19.88 7.35
C GLU A 605 0.51 19.54 5.89
N SER A 606 -0.55 19.44 5.05
CA SER A 606 -0.44 19.34 3.60
C SER A 606 -1.21 20.46 2.94
N LYS A 607 -0.52 21.32 2.19
CA LYS A 607 -1.13 22.46 1.49
C LYS A 607 -0.59 22.59 0.08
N GLY A 608 -1.45 23.02 -0.83
CA GLY A 608 -1.03 23.08 -2.21
C GLY A 608 -2.08 23.51 -3.20
N VAL A 609 -1.74 23.23 -4.45
CA VAL A 609 -2.60 23.53 -5.60
C VAL A 609 -2.62 22.31 -6.51
N GLN A 610 -3.78 22.03 -7.04
CA GLN A 610 -4.00 20.98 -8.01
C GLN A 610 -4.66 21.53 -9.24
N PHE A 611 -4.34 20.93 -10.38
CA PHE A 611 -4.90 21.22 -11.69
C PHE A 611 -5.13 19.95 -12.47
N ASP A 612 -6.32 19.78 -13.06
CA ASP A 612 -6.71 18.66 -13.88
C ASP A 612 -7.34 19.10 -15.18
N THR A 613 -7.08 18.36 -16.26
CA THR A 613 -7.60 18.69 -17.59
C THR A 613 -7.93 17.44 -18.39
N ALA A 614 -8.98 17.55 -19.21
CA ALA A 614 -9.27 16.60 -20.28
C ALA A 614 -9.75 17.40 -21.51
N TRP A 615 -9.13 17.17 -22.66
CA TRP A 615 -9.38 17.92 -23.87
C TRP A 615 -9.56 17.01 -25.09
N ALA A 616 -10.76 17.00 -25.66
CA ALA A 616 -11.00 16.48 -27.01
C ALA A 616 -10.58 17.59 -28.00
N THR A 617 -9.37 17.50 -28.56
CA THR A 617 -8.76 18.57 -29.34
C THR A 617 -9.48 18.78 -30.68
N PRO A 618 -9.33 19.94 -31.35
CA PRO A 618 -9.84 20.15 -32.70
C PRO A 618 -9.22 19.21 -33.74
N LEU A 619 -8.06 18.61 -33.48
CA LEU A 619 -7.51 17.58 -34.35
C LEU A 619 -8.28 16.28 -34.16
N GLN A 620 -8.98 15.91 -35.21
CA GLN A 620 -9.83 14.70 -35.20
C GLN A 620 -9.06 13.48 -34.67
N GLY A 621 -9.60 12.84 -33.65
CA GLY A 621 -9.05 11.63 -33.05
C GLY A 621 -7.98 11.87 -31.97
N LEU A 622 -7.54 13.11 -31.72
CA LEU A 622 -6.60 13.42 -30.65
C LEU A 622 -7.33 13.87 -29.39
N SER A 623 -7.10 13.17 -28.30
CA SER A 623 -7.50 13.56 -26.95
C SER A 623 -6.29 13.69 -26.04
N LEU A 624 -6.30 14.70 -25.17
CA LEU A 624 -5.28 14.94 -24.15
C LEU A 624 -5.95 14.90 -22.79
N SER A 625 -5.28 14.31 -21.81
CA SER A 625 -5.69 14.37 -20.41
C SER A 625 -4.45 14.48 -19.52
N GLY A 626 -4.61 15.06 -18.35
CA GLY A 626 -3.53 15.14 -17.42
C GLY A 626 -3.82 16.10 -16.28
N GLY A 627 -2.87 16.17 -15.35
CA GLY A 627 -2.97 17.08 -14.23
C GLY A 627 -1.63 17.21 -13.53
N MET A 628 -1.58 18.13 -12.59
CA MET A 628 -0.41 18.44 -11.79
C MET A 628 -0.83 18.80 -10.37
N THR A 629 -0.11 18.26 -9.40
CA THR A 629 -0.30 18.55 -7.98
C THR A 629 0.99 19.13 -7.42
N TYR A 630 0.90 20.31 -6.81
CA TYR A 630 1.89 20.83 -5.87
C TYR A 630 1.36 20.57 -4.47
N ALA A 631 2.06 19.77 -3.67
CA ALA A 631 1.68 19.45 -2.30
C ALA A 631 2.89 19.66 -1.37
N PHE A 632 2.85 20.69 -0.54
CA PHE A 632 3.83 20.92 0.50
C PHE A 632 3.34 20.24 1.78
N THR A 633 3.78 18.98 1.96
CA THR A 633 3.39 18.14 3.08
C THR A 633 4.56 18.00 4.05
N ASN A 634 4.40 18.50 5.26
CA ASN A 634 5.48 18.57 6.24
C ASN A 634 5.00 18.31 7.68
N ILE A 635 5.93 17.83 8.50
CA ILE A 635 5.75 17.73 9.94
C ILE A 635 5.97 19.12 10.54
N THR A 636 4.96 19.64 11.22
CA THR A 636 5.02 20.97 11.87
C THR A 636 5.29 20.90 13.36
N GLU A 637 5.01 19.75 14.00
CA GLU A 637 5.29 19.52 15.42
C GLU A 637 5.61 18.03 15.63
N PHE A 638 6.78 17.72 16.25
CA PHE A 638 7.21 16.35 16.52
C PHE A 638 6.81 15.84 17.91
N GLY A 639 6.63 16.71 18.89
CA GLY A 639 6.34 16.32 20.27
C GLY A 639 7.42 15.42 20.88
N ASN A 640 6.99 14.46 21.71
CA ASN A 640 7.87 13.47 22.32
C ASN A 640 8.18 12.28 21.39
N SER A 641 7.55 12.20 20.22
CA SER A 641 7.75 11.11 19.27
C SER A 641 9.15 11.09 18.64
N LEU A 642 9.93 12.18 18.78
CA LEU A 642 11.35 12.23 18.37
C LEU A 642 12.20 11.08 18.94
N SER A 643 11.91 10.60 20.14
CA SER A 643 12.67 9.50 20.77
C SER A 643 12.39 8.14 20.11
N LEU A 644 11.29 8.01 19.38
CA LEU A 644 10.93 6.80 18.65
C LEU A 644 11.58 6.76 17.24
N PHE A 645 11.89 7.94 16.67
CA PHE A 645 12.56 8.06 15.37
C PHE A 645 14.08 7.93 15.45
N ALA A 646 14.66 8.04 16.63
CA ALA A 646 16.09 7.99 16.82
C ALA A 646 16.43 7.19 18.08
N PRO A 647 16.66 5.89 17.97
CA PRO A 647 17.17 5.09 19.07
C PRO A 647 18.57 5.58 19.54
N ASN A 648 19.21 6.45 18.77
CA ASN A 648 20.48 7.07 19.11
C ASN A 648 20.38 8.59 18.97
N THR A 649 20.41 9.31 20.10
CA THR A 649 20.39 10.79 20.15
C THR A 649 21.61 11.45 19.47
N ALA A 650 22.61 10.67 19.06
CA ALA A 650 23.77 11.11 18.29
C ALA A 650 23.57 10.97 16.77
N ASP A 651 22.41 10.49 16.30
CA ASP A 651 22.13 10.38 14.87
C ASP A 651 22.05 11.77 14.24
N PRO A 652 22.94 12.12 13.28
CA PRO A 652 22.92 13.41 12.62
C PRO A 652 21.67 13.64 11.75
N TYR A 653 20.87 12.59 11.51
CA TYR A 653 19.68 12.58 10.65
C TYR A 653 18.37 12.75 11.40
N LEU A 654 18.39 13.10 12.68
CA LEU A 654 17.17 13.37 13.45
C LEU A 654 16.21 14.26 12.68
N PRO A 655 14.93 13.90 12.62
CA PRO A 655 13.91 14.72 11.96
C PRO A 655 13.91 16.14 12.52
N ARG A 656 13.87 17.14 11.65
CA ARG A 656 13.78 18.55 12.03
C ARG A 656 12.40 19.06 11.77
N LEU A 657 11.93 20.02 12.56
CA LEU A 657 10.72 20.77 12.27
C LEU A 657 10.74 21.31 10.82
N ASN A 658 9.61 21.27 10.14
CA ASN A 658 9.41 21.66 8.75
C ASN A 658 10.09 20.76 7.70
N ASN A 659 10.56 19.58 8.07
CA ASN A 659 10.96 18.60 7.07
C ASN A 659 9.72 18.06 6.34
N ARG A 660 9.84 17.86 5.04
CA ARG A 660 8.77 17.25 4.26
C ARG A 660 8.54 15.81 4.73
N LEU A 661 7.28 15.42 4.80
CA LEU A 661 6.91 14.06 5.13
C LEU A 661 7.51 13.09 4.09
N SER A 662 7.84 11.88 4.53
CA SER A 662 8.28 10.80 3.64
C SER A 662 7.20 10.46 2.61
N PHE A 663 7.60 10.00 1.43
CA PHE A 663 6.72 9.65 0.32
C PHE A 663 5.89 10.82 -0.25
N ALA A 664 6.25 12.06 0.08
CA ALA A 664 5.56 13.27 -0.34
C ALA A 664 6.36 14.07 -1.37
N PRO A 665 6.26 13.77 -2.68
CA PRO A 665 6.86 14.60 -3.71
C PRO A 665 6.22 15.98 -3.70
N LEU A 666 7.04 17.05 -3.78
CA LEU A 666 6.55 18.44 -3.82
C LEU A 666 5.71 18.68 -5.08
N TRP A 667 6.16 18.14 -6.20
CA TRP A 667 5.48 18.21 -7.49
C TRP A 667 5.24 16.80 -8.00
N SER A 668 4.04 16.51 -8.40
CA SER A 668 3.68 15.31 -9.14
C SER A 668 2.76 15.67 -10.30
N GLY A 669 2.95 15.03 -11.43
CA GLY A 669 2.17 15.28 -12.62
C GLY A 669 1.95 14.00 -13.41
N ALA A 670 0.84 13.96 -14.15
CA ALA A 670 0.54 12.92 -15.12
C ALA A 670 -0.03 13.55 -16.38
N VAL A 671 0.39 13.08 -17.54
CA VAL A 671 -0.15 13.51 -18.83
C VAL A 671 -0.33 12.31 -19.75
N SER A 672 -1.42 12.27 -20.48
CA SER A 672 -1.70 11.24 -21.47
C SER A 672 -2.23 11.85 -22.77
N ALA A 673 -1.74 11.37 -23.89
CA ALA A 673 -2.21 11.72 -25.23
C ALA A 673 -2.66 10.44 -25.94
N THR A 674 -3.91 10.41 -26.38
CA THR A 674 -4.46 9.29 -27.18
C THR A 674 -4.86 9.81 -28.55
N TYR A 675 -4.35 9.15 -29.57
CA TYR A 675 -4.68 9.44 -30.96
C TYR A 675 -5.33 8.22 -31.61
N GLN A 676 -6.58 8.39 -32.07
CA GLN A 676 -7.33 7.35 -32.75
C GLN A 676 -7.87 7.86 -34.09
N VAL A 677 -7.51 7.19 -35.16
CA VAL A 677 -7.89 7.62 -36.50
C VAL A 677 -8.24 6.41 -37.38
N PRO A 678 -9.33 6.46 -38.13
CA PRO A 678 -9.62 5.47 -39.18
C PRO A 678 -8.57 5.60 -40.30
N LEU A 679 -7.91 4.50 -40.64
CA LEU A 679 -7.02 4.42 -41.80
C LEU A 679 -7.78 4.00 -43.06
N THR A 680 -8.73 3.09 -42.88
CA THR A 680 -9.67 2.64 -43.90
C THR A 680 -11.05 2.41 -43.30
N GLY A 681 -12.05 2.04 -44.09
CA GLY A 681 -13.38 1.69 -43.58
C GLY A 681 -13.41 0.49 -42.62
N SER A 682 -12.34 -0.32 -42.57
CA SER A 682 -12.27 -1.53 -41.75
C SER A 682 -11.07 -1.53 -40.77
N LEU A 683 -10.22 -0.50 -40.80
CA LEU A 683 -8.99 -0.45 -40.02
C LEU A 683 -8.82 0.92 -39.39
N SER A 684 -8.52 0.96 -38.09
CA SER A 684 -8.17 2.14 -37.33
C SER A 684 -6.78 2.00 -36.68
N LEU A 685 -6.07 3.11 -36.55
CA LEU A 685 -4.87 3.24 -35.73
C LEU A 685 -5.26 3.84 -34.40
N ARG A 686 -4.73 3.26 -33.31
CA ARG A 686 -4.76 3.85 -31.96
C ARG A 686 -3.34 3.95 -31.43
N ALA A 687 -2.99 5.10 -30.88
CA ALA A 687 -1.71 5.30 -30.21
C ALA A 687 -1.95 6.08 -28.91
N THR A 688 -1.37 5.62 -27.82
CA THR A 688 -1.43 6.29 -26.51
C THR A 688 -0.02 6.46 -25.97
N LEU A 689 0.27 7.64 -25.45
CA LEU A 689 1.51 7.95 -24.73
C LEU A 689 1.15 8.59 -23.40
N SER A 690 1.67 8.06 -22.30
CA SER A 690 1.40 8.55 -20.96
C SER A 690 2.71 8.74 -20.19
N GLU A 691 2.84 9.85 -19.46
CA GLU A 691 3.99 10.13 -18.62
C GLU A 691 3.56 10.53 -17.22
N LYS A 692 4.20 9.96 -16.21
CA LYS A 692 4.11 10.33 -14.80
C LYS A 692 5.42 10.95 -14.38
N TYR A 693 5.36 12.11 -13.73
CA TYR A 693 6.50 12.80 -13.14
C TYR A 693 6.35 12.92 -11.62
N ASN A 694 7.43 12.69 -10.88
CA ASN A 694 7.56 13.02 -9.46
C ASN A 694 8.87 13.80 -9.22
N SER A 695 8.79 14.91 -8.48
CA SER A 695 9.97 15.58 -7.95
C SER A 695 10.66 14.72 -6.88
N SER A 696 11.86 15.07 -6.46
CA SER A 696 12.59 14.34 -5.42
C SER A 696 11.83 14.32 -4.09
N TYR A 697 11.86 13.17 -3.42
CA TYR A 697 11.24 12.95 -2.11
C TYR A 697 11.97 11.86 -1.33
N ASN A 698 11.80 11.82 -0.01
CA ASN A 698 12.35 10.77 0.83
C ASN A 698 11.46 9.51 0.73
N THR A 699 12.07 8.35 0.53
CA THR A 699 11.41 7.04 0.44
C THR A 699 11.57 6.20 1.70
N GLY A 700 12.19 6.73 2.75
CA GLY A 700 12.29 6.11 4.06
C GLY A 700 11.32 6.71 5.07
N SER A 701 10.78 5.91 5.98
CA SER A 701 9.82 6.38 7.00
C SER A 701 10.45 7.24 8.11
N ASP A 702 11.76 7.24 8.22
CA ASP A 702 12.57 7.91 9.26
C ASP A 702 13.18 9.25 8.82
N LEU A 703 12.93 9.69 7.59
CA LEU A 703 13.46 10.91 6.98
C LEU A 703 14.99 10.95 6.76
N ASP A 704 15.68 9.83 6.81
CA ASP A 704 17.11 9.77 6.51
C ASP A 704 17.38 10.28 5.07
N PRO A 705 18.22 11.32 4.90
CA PRO A 705 18.49 11.90 3.58
C PRO A 705 19.19 10.95 2.59
N ARG A 706 19.80 9.86 3.06
CA ARG A 706 20.40 8.82 2.21
C ARG A 706 19.33 8.02 1.44
N LYS A 707 18.05 8.08 1.90
CA LYS A 707 16.88 7.42 1.31
C LYS A 707 16.12 8.29 0.31
N ILE A 708 16.69 9.42 -0.11
CA ILE A 708 16.05 10.33 -1.06
C ILE A 708 16.08 9.73 -2.47
N GLN A 709 14.90 9.51 -3.04
CA GLN A 709 14.72 9.27 -4.46
C GLN A 709 14.82 10.62 -5.21
N GLY A 710 15.72 10.71 -6.17
CA GLY A 710 15.80 11.85 -7.08
C GLY A 710 14.56 11.98 -7.96
N ALA A 711 14.34 13.16 -8.53
CA ALA A 711 13.23 13.37 -9.47
C ALA A 711 13.28 12.39 -10.65
N TYR A 712 12.12 11.89 -11.06
CA TYR A 712 12.02 10.93 -12.16
C TYR A 712 10.70 11.05 -12.92
N GLY A 713 10.75 10.59 -14.19
CA GLY A 713 9.59 10.40 -15.05
C GLY A 713 9.47 8.94 -15.49
N LEU A 714 8.24 8.45 -15.59
CA LEU A 714 7.91 7.12 -16.13
C LEU A 714 7.09 7.33 -17.40
N LEU A 715 7.64 6.89 -18.54
CA LEU A 715 7.01 6.99 -19.84
C LEU A 715 6.47 5.64 -20.27
N ASN A 716 5.15 5.58 -20.54
CA ASN A 716 4.47 4.41 -21.09
C ASN A 716 3.91 4.74 -22.46
N GLY A 717 3.90 3.77 -23.35
CA GLY A 717 3.37 3.94 -24.69
C GLY A 717 2.69 2.68 -25.22
N ARG A 718 1.68 2.87 -26.06
CA ARG A 718 0.95 1.80 -26.74
C ARG A 718 0.59 2.25 -28.14
N ILE A 719 0.76 1.39 -29.11
CA ILE A 719 0.35 1.63 -30.51
C ILE A 719 -0.22 0.35 -31.11
N GLY A 720 -1.32 0.45 -31.80
CA GLY A 720 -1.97 -0.71 -32.38
C GLY A 720 -2.90 -0.42 -33.56
N LEU A 721 -3.26 -1.48 -34.21
CA LEU A 721 -4.24 -1.53 -35.29
C LEU A 721 -5.46 -2.35 -34.85
N GLY A 722 -6.63 -1.93 -35.22
CA GLY A 722 -7.87 -2.64 -34.89
C GLY A 722 -9.05 -2.27 -35.80
N ALA A 723 -10.17 -2.92 -35.56
CA ALA A 723 -11.42 -2.55 -36.19
C ALA A 723 -11.90 -1.19 -35.65
N PRO A 724 -12.54 -0.34 -36.50
CA PRO A 724 -13.10 0.93 -36.06
C PRO A 724 -14.16 0.81 -34.95
N ASP A 725 -14.84 -0.34 -34.85
CA ASP A 725 -15.85 -0.68 -33.84
C ASP A 725 -15.30 -1.47 -32.66
N ASP A 726 -13.95 -1.50 -32.50
CA ASP A 726 -13.22 -2.19 -31.43
C ASP A 726 -13.48 -3.72 -31.34
N LYS A 727 -14.01 -4.35 -32.40
CA LYS A 727 -14.23 -5.81 -32.42
C LYS A 727 -12.93 -6.61 -32.28
N TRP A 728 -11.83 -6.08 -32.77
CA TRP A 728 -10.51 -6.67 -32.56
C TRP A 728 -9.46 -5.57 -32.58
N ALA A 729 -8.36 -5.81 -31.88
CA ALA A 729 -7.16 -4.99 -31.93
C ALA A 729 -5.90 -5.84 -31.70
N VAL A 730 -4.79 -5.40 -32.28
CA VAL A 730 -3.45 -5.90 -32.01
C VAL A 730 -2.57 -4.70 -31.70
N GLU A 731 -1.89 -4.73 -30.54
CA GLU A 731 -1.17 -3.59 -30.00
C GLU A 731 0.22 -3.99 -29.50
N ILE A 732 1.21 -3.17 -29.78
CA ILE A 732 2.52 -3.21 -29.15
C ILE A 732 2.52 -2.16 -28.04
N TRP A 733 3.03 -2.52 -26.87
CA TRP A 733 3.09 -1.64 -25.73
C TRP A 733 4.43 -1.69 -25.03
N GLY A 734 4.73 -0.67 -24.25
CA GLY A 734 5.84 -0.65 -23.31
C GLY A 734 5.55 0.27 -22.13
N ALA A 735 6.00 -0.15 -20.97
CA ALA A 735 5.98 0.61 -19.73
C ALA A 735 7.40 0.89 -19.27
N ASN A 736 7.60 2.03 -18.58
CA ASN A 736 8.91 2.54 -18.21
C ASN A 736 9.88 2.52 -19.40
N LEU A 737 9.48 3.07 -20.55
CA LEU A 737 10.22 3.02 -21.82
C LEU A 737 11.65 3.57 -21.71
N ALA A 738 11.86 4.55 -20.80
CA ALA A 738 13.18 5.13 -20.53
C ALA A 738 14.06 4.24 -19.64
N ASP A 739 13.57 3.07 -19.19
CA ASP A 739 14.23 2.14 -18.27
C ASP A 739 14.73 2.83 -16.99
N LYS A 740 13.87 3.67 -16.41
CA LYS A 740 14.21 4.46 -15.23
C LYS A 740 14.35 3.56 -14.01
N TYR A 741 15.53 3.57 -13.41
CA TYR A 741 15.79 2.95 -12.11
C TYR A 741 15.33 3.90 -11.01
N TYR A 742 14.47 3.43 -10.11
CA TYR A 742 13.93 4.24 -9.02
C TYR A 742 13.52 3.38 -7.80
N TYR A 743 13.57 4.00 -6.63
CA TYR A 743 13.17 3.38 -5.37
C TYR A 743 11.67 3.60 -5.11
N GLN A 744 11.00 2.55 -4.67
CA GLN A 744 9.65 2.65 -4.11
C GLN A 744 9.73 2.98 -2.62
N VAL A 745 10.49 2.19 -1.85
CA VAL A 745 10.74 2.35 -0.42
C VAL A 745 12.19 2.02 -0.15
N ALA A 746 12.90 2.87 0.59
CA ALA A 746 14.23 2.61 1.09
C ALA A 746 14.20 2.52 2.62
N PHE A 747 15.00 1.64 3.20
CA PHE A 747 14.98 1.33 4.62
C PHE A 747 16.37 0.97 5.13
N ASP A 748 16.56 1.02 6.47
CA ASP A 748 17.78 0.50 7.10
C ASP A 748 17.76 -1.02 7.05
N ALA A 749 18.80 -1.62 6.49
CA ALA A 749 18.86 -3.07 6.39
C ALA A 749 18.94 -3.72 7.78
N PRO A 750 18.09 -4.71 8.09
CA PRO A 750 18.06 -5.37 9.38
C PRO A 750 19.41 -5.94 9.76
N PHE A 751 19.87 -5.62 10.98
CA PHE A 751 21.17 -6.06 11.53
C PHE A 751 22.41 -5.61 10.71
N GLN A 752 22.23 -4.80 9.66
CA GLN A 752 23.33 -4.25 8.84
C GLN A 752 23.58 -2.77 9.22
N TYR A 753 24.46 -2.51 10.16
CA TYR A 753 24.71 -1.16 10.68
C TYR A 753 25.01 -0.14 9.58
N ASN A 754 24.23 0.95 9.52
CA ASN A 754 24.34 2.04 8.54
C ASN A 754 24.21 1.62 7.06
N GLN A 755 23.68 0.45 6.76
CA GLN A 755 23.34 0.03 5.40
C GLN A 755 21.94 0.48 5.04
N ILE A 756 21.74 0.86 3.78
CA ILE A 756 20.43 1.21 3.22
C ILE A 756 20.11 0.28 2.07
N ASP A 757 18.97 -0.35 2.16
CA ASP A 757 18.40 -1.18 1.10
C ASP A 757 17.14 -0.53 0.53
N ALA A 758 16.74 -0.92 -0.66
CA ALA A 758 15.54 -0.37 -1.31
C ALA A 758 14.78 -1.40 -2.13
N PHE A 759 13.45 -1.36 -2.02
CA PHE A 759 12.54 -2.00 -2.97
C PHE A 759 12.46 -1.15 -4.23
N LEU A 760 12.71 -1.78 -5.36
CA LEU A 760 12.79 -1.08 -6.64
C LEU A 760 11.45 -1.02 -7.38
N GLY A 761 11.31 -0.02 -8.23
CA GLY A 761 10.27 0.00 -9.24
C GLY A 761 10.58 -0.96 -10.39
N THR A 762 9.52 -1.41 -11.07
CA THR A 762 9.63 -2.34 -12.20
C THR A 762 10.48 -1.74 -13.33
N PRO A 763 11.46 -2.47 -13.90
CA PRO A 763 12.23 -2.05 -15.07
C PRO A 763 11.34 -1.90 -16.30
N ARG A 764 11.94 -1.55 -17.44
CA ARG A 764 11.21 -1.48 -18.71
C ARG A 764 10.59 -2.84 -19.05
N THR A 765 9.25 -2.82 -19.22
CA THR A 765 8.49 -3.94 -19.76
C THR A 765 7.90 -3.57 -21.12
N PHE A 766 7.75 -4.55 -21.99
CA PHE A 766 7.12 -4.36 -23.31
C PHE A 766 6.54 -5.67 -23.82
N GLY A 767 5.55 -5.57 -24.68
CA GLY A 767 4.88 -6.75 -25.18
C GLY A 767 3.92 -6.48 -26.34
N LEU A 768 3.23 -7.53 -26.71
CA LEU A 768 2.17 -7.56 -27.71
C LEU A 768 0.87 -8.02 -27.04
N THR A 769 -0.22 -7.33 -27.33
CA THR A 769 -1.56 -7.69 -26.89
C THR A 769 -2.49 -7.84 -28.07
N GLY A 770 -3.20 -8.96 -28.13
CA GLY A 770 -4.30 -9.20 -29.04
C GLY A 770 -5.62 -9.23 -28.27
N ARG A 771 -6.66 -8.58 -28.79
CA ARG A 771 -7.99 -8.56 -28.18
C ARG A 771 -9.10 -8.74 -29.21
N VAL A 772 -10.19 -9.36 -28.76
CA VAL A 772 -11.42 -9.53 -29.54
C VAL A 772 -12.66 -9.24 -28.69
N LYS A 773 -13.70 -8.74 -29.34
CA LYS A 773 -14.98 -8.42 -28.72
C LYS A 773 -16.13 -8.87 -29.66
N PHE A 774 -17.13 -9.55 -29.09
CA PHE A 774 -18.29 -10.10 -29.75
C PHE A 774 -19.58 -9.45 -29.27
#